data_65939fc707816a0fa482a77e84ad448e
#
_entry.id   65939fc707816a0fa482a77e84ad448e
#
_cell.length_a   1.000
_cell.length_b   1.000
_cell.length_c   1.000
_cell.angle_alpha   90.00
_cell.angle_beta   90.00
_cell.angle_gamma   90.00
#
_symmetry.space_group_name_H-M   'P 1'
#
loop_
_entity.id
_entity.type
_entity.pdbx_description
1 polymer ?
#
loop_
_entity_poly.entity_id
_entity_poly.type
_entity_poly.pdbx_seq_one_letter_code
_entity_poly.pdbx_strand_id
1 'polypeptide(L)'
;MRRAFFCLFAAGLFFCVAAHATIFGNVRGIVHDAQHRPIAGASVTLKSATSAWTQSAQTNADGEFSFAAVPVGDYTVTVQHAGFATAAQALTVASDTSPVLHFPLDIASVQQTTTVVAQQANVATTDSVTPTTLLDRADIQDTPGASRTNSLQMITDYVPGAYVTHDQLHMRGGHQVNWLIDGVPIPNTNIASNLGPQIDPKDIDYLEVQRGSYDAGTGDRTYGVFNIVPRTGFERDNEAELVMSVGNFYQTNDQLNFGGHTNKFAYFASVNANRSNLGLQTPIGDVFHDAENGFGGFASFMYNADPKDQFRVVTSLRRDYYQIPYDPSDPSSSGLRDGETEVDGYIIASWVRTINPNALLTVSPFYHYNSANYQGKPGELPVNTTDDRASNYAGLQVTFNAHIARNDVQAGIYGFGQHDNQVFAAEPGLDPTRQLASGGLVEAFVDDKFKVTNWLTLMAGVRQSHFTADITENATSPRFGVAVQIPKLNWVFRAFYGHFYQPPPLLTASGPLIEFANASNTSFIPLHGERDEEHQFGLTIPFRGWALDADTFETRAKNFFDHNNVGESNIFFPVTIDGALIQAWEITLRSPRLWNRGHVHLAYSNQLAQARGAITGGLICFPPASPACQPPPGYAPLDHDQRNTLNFGFEATLPWKSLVSSNVYYGSGFTNGDPNPQYPGAYLPGHTSWDLTLSKTFLEKYTITLTGLNLTNRRVLLDNSLTFGGFHYNDPRELFAEFRWRFHY
;
A
#
# COMPACT_ATOMS: atom_id res chain seq x y z
N MET A 1 21.81 6.40 33.12
CA MET A 1 21.40 6.19 31.74
C MET A 1 20.41 7.25 31.21
N ARG A 2 19.26 7.57 31.86
CA ARG A 2 18.30 8.58 31.36
C ARG A 2 18.88 9.97 31.02
N ARG A 3 19.87 10.48 31.76
CA ARG A 3 20.50 11.78 31.49
C ARG A 3 21.50 11.77 30.34
N ALA A 4 22.15 10.65 30.08
CA ALA A 4 23.05 10.49 28.95
C ALA A 4 22.29 10.37 27.61
N PHE A 5 21.09 9.75 27.64
CA PHE A 5 20.21 9.64 26.48
C PHE A 5 19.65 11.00 26.06
N PHE A 6 19.29 11.85 27.04
CA PHE A 6 18.77 13.19 26.78
C PHE A 6 19.87 14.12 26.23
N CYS A 7 21.12 13.99 26.69
CA CYS A 7 22.25 14.75 26.16
C CYS A 7 22.69 14.29 24.78
N LEU A 8 22.62 13.00 24.46
CA LEU A 8 22.87 12.48 23.10
C LEU A 8 21.75 12.88 22.12
N PHE A 9 20.50 12.91 22.58
CA PHE A 9 19.36 13.40 21.80
C PHE A 9 19.44 14.90 21.54
N ALA A 10 19.84 15.69 22.55
CA ALA A 10 20.06 17.13 22.41
C ALA A 10 21.31 17.47 21.57
N ALA A 11 22.39 16.68 21.67
CA ALA A 11 23.58 16.85 20.84
C ALA A 11 23.33 16.42 19.37
N GLY A 12 22.50 15.41 19.13
CA GLY A 12 22.04 15.02 17.79
C GLY A 12 21.23 16.10 17.08
N LEU A 13 20.47 16.90 17.83
CA LEU A 13 19.72 18.05 17.30
C LEU A 13 20.62 19.22 16.80
N PHE A 14 21.86 19.30 17.25
CA PHE A 14 22.79 20.37 16.84
C PHE A 14 23.68 20.01 15.64
N PHE A 15 23.76 18.74 15.26
CA PHE A 15 24.52 18.28 14.09
C PHE A 15 23.64 17.84 12.90
N CYS A 16 22.32 18.03 12.94
CA CYS A 16 21.43 17.79 11.82
C CYS A 16 21.67 18.81 10.70
N VAL A 17 22.69 18.59 9.90
CA VAL A 17 22.65 19.01 8.51
C VAL A 17 21.61 18.08 7.85
N ALA A 18 20.52 18.68 7.54
CA ALA A 18 19.24 18.22 7.06
C ALA A 18 19.26 17.07 6.02
N ALA A 19 18.40 16.14 6.17
CA ALA A 19 18.18 15.00 5.31
C ALA A 19 16.69 14.54 5.25
N HIS A 20 16.10 14.11 4.09
CA HIS A 20 14.62 13.92 3.97
C HIS A 20 14.12 12.98 2.85
N ALA A 21 13.04 12.18 3.02
CA ALA A 21 12.25 11.50 1.98
C ALA A 21 10.89 12.20 1.77
N THR A 22 10.27 12.15 0.59
CA THR A 22 9.04 12.88 0.30
C THR A 22 8.06 12.09 -0.55
N ILE A 23 6.77 12.35 -0.33
CA ILE A 23 5.66 12.07 -1.23
C ILE A 23 5.56 13.09 -2.38
N PHE A 24 6.55 13.91 -2.54
CA PHE A 24 6.59 14.95 -3.55
C PHE A 24 7.63 14.60 -4.60
N GLY A 25 7.28 14.82 -5.87
CA GLY A 25 8.26 14.89 -6.94
C GLY A 25 8.73 16.31 -7.15
N ASN A 26 9.82 16.45 -7.93
CA ASN A 26 10.26 17.73 -8.48
C ASN A 26 9.99 17.72 -9.97
N VAL A 27 9.37 18.76 -10.50
CA VAL A 27 9.14 18.90 -11.95
C VAL A 27 10.07 19.98 -12.46
N ARG A 28 10.91 19.65 -13.43
CA ARG A 28 11.86 20.58 -14.07
C ARG A 28 11.68 20.57 -15.56
N GLY A 29 12.16 21.60 -16.22
CA GLY A 29 12.17 21.62 -17.66
C GLY A 29 12.91 22.78 -18.26
N ILE A 30 13.04 22.73 -19.58
CA ILE A 30 13.70 23.73 -20.39
C ILE A 30 12.74 24.21 -21.46
N VAL A 31 12.64 25.52 -21.63
CA VAL A 31 11.85 26.19 -22.66
C VAL A 31 12.80 26.82 -23.68
N HIS A 32 12.66 26.45 -24.94
CA HIS A 32 13.52 26.93 -26.02
C HIS A 32 12.70 27.16 -27.32
N ASP A 33 13.24 27.90 -28.25
CA ASP A 33 12.67 28.05 -29.58
C ASP A 33 13.05 26.87 -30.50
N ALA A 34 12.56 26.88 -31.74
CA ALA A 34 12.83 25.83 -32.73
C ALA A 34 14.32 25.71 -33.11
N GLN A 35 15.17 26.68 -32.77
CA GLN A 35 16.62 26.67 -32.95
C GLN A 35 17.36 26.31 -31.66
N HIS A 36 16.67 25.77 -30.66
CA HIS A 36 17.19 25.41 -29.32
C HIS A 36 17.78 26.59 -28.54
N ARG A 37 17.40 27.85 -28.84
CA ARG A 37 17.79 28.99 -28.02
C ARG A 37 16.87 29.09 -26.80
N PRO A 38 17.44 29.28 -25.59
CA PRO A 38 16.60 29.33 -24.38
C PRO A 38 15.68 30.57 -24.41
N ILE A 39 14.46 30.40 -23.88
CA ILE A 39 13.47 31.45 -23.72
C ILE A 39 13.38 31.80 -22.24
N ALA A 40 13.96 32.94 -21.86
CA ALA A 40 13.90 33.47 -20.50
C ALA A 40 12.56 34.19 -20.23
N GLY A 41 12.09 34.16 -18.98
CA GLY A 41 10.88 34.86 -18.55
C GLY A 41 9.57 34.28 -19.07
N ALA A 42 9.57 33.07 -19.65
CA ALA A 42 8.36 32.36 -19.99
C ALA A 42 7.60 31.99 -18.71
N SER A 43 6.29 32.23 -18.71
CA SER A 43 5.39 31.82 -17.62
C SER A 43 5.09 30.35 -17.75
N VAL A 44 5.41 29.58 -16.72
CA VAL A 44 5.14 28.13 -16.65
C VAL A 44 4.14 27.88 -15.54
N THR A 45 3.04 27.22 -15.85
CA THR A 45 2.00 26.85 -14.89
C THR A 45 1.87 25.34 -14.83
N LEU A 46 2.00 24.80 -13.64
CA LEU A 46 1.73 23.39 -13.32
C LEU A 46 0.37 23.32 -12.64
N LYS A 47 -0.56 22.57 -13.21
CA LYS A 47 -1.94 22.43 -12.71
C LYS A 47 -2.31 20.97 -12.58
N SER A 48 -2.90 20.59 -11.43
CA SER A 48 -3.45 19.25 -11.23
C SER A 48 -4.56 18.94 -12.25
N ALA A 49 -4.58 17.72 -12.77
CA ALA A 49 -5.61 17.24 -13.68
C ALA A 49 -6.96 17.03 -12.98
N THR A 50 -6.94 16.75 -11.68
CA THR A 50 -8.10 16.30 -10.89
C THR A 50 -8.56 17.35 -9.86
N SER A 51 -7.79 18.43 -9.65
CA SER A 51 -8.09 19.42 -8.62
C SER A 51 -7.75 20.85 -9.03
N ALA A 52 -8.09 21.84 -8.18
CA ALA A 52 -7.73 23.23 -8.34
C ALA A 52 -6.27 23.55 -7.95
N TRP A 53 -5.50 22.55 -7.49
CA TRP A 53 -4.12 22.77 -7.10
C TRP A 53 -3.27 23.23 -8.29
N THR A 54 -2.48 24.28 -8.09
CA THR A 54 -1.64 24.89 -9.12
C THR A 54 -0.39 25.53 -8.53
N GLN A 55 0.71 25.46 -9.28
CA GLN A 55 1.92 26.24 -9.02
C GLN A 55 2.33 26.99 -10.30
N SER A 56 3.05 28.12 -10.15
CA SER A 56 3.57 28.90 -11.27
C SER A 56 5.02 29.26 -11.04
N ALA A 57 5.80 29.25 -12.11
CA ALA A 57 7.20 29.64 -12.16
C ALA A 57 7.49 30.47 -13.41
N GLN A 58 8.65 31.10 -13.46
CA GLN A 58 9.18 31.73 -14.69
C GLN A 58 10.50 31.08 -15.04
N THR A 59 10.81 30.97 -16.33
CA THR A 59 12.10 30.46 -16.79
C THR A 59 13.23 31.45 -16.48
N ASN A 60 14.37 30.90 -16.09
CA ASN A 60 15.61 31.66 -15.89
C ASN A 60 16.28 32.06 -17.24
N ALA A 61 17.48 32.67 -17.19
CA ALA A 61 18.24 33.07 -18.38
C ALA A 61 18.58 31.91 -19.33
N ASP A 62 18.70 30.70 -18.80
CA ASP A 62 18.98 29.47 -19.55
C ASP A 62 17.71 28.76 -20.01
N GLY A 63 16.53 29.40 -19.87
CA GLY A 63 15.25 28.83 -20.22
C GLY A 63 14.73 27.75 -19.28
N GLU A 64 15.37 27.55 -18.14
CA GLU A 64 15.02 26.51 -17.18
C GLU A 64 13.93 26.94 -16.21
N PHE A 65 13.08 26.02 -15.82
CA PHE A 65 12.12 26.16 -14.73
C PHE A 65 12.13 24.95 -13.81
N SER A 66 11.64 25.14 -12.58
CA SER A 66 11.55 24.08 -11.57
C SER A 66 10.38 24.32 -10.66
N PHE A 67 9.64 23.24 -10.36
CA PHE A 67 8.64 23.13 -9.31
C PHE A 67 9.13 22.10 -8.30
N ALA A 68 9.34 22.53 -7.08
CA ALA A 68 9.63 21.64 -5.96
C ALA A 68 8.32 21.32 -5.22
N ALA A 69 8.34 20.21 -4.46
CA ALA A 69 7.20 19.79 -3.64
C ALA A 69 5.89 19.63 -4.43
N VAL A 70 5.97 18.98 -5.58
CA VAL A 70 4.78 18.64 -6.38
C VAL A 70 4.20 17.35 -5.80
N PRO A 71 2.95 17.35 -5.29
CA PRO A 71 2.32 16.13 -4.79
C PRO A 71 2.25 15.04 -5.85
N VAL A 72 2.20 13.77 -5.43
CA VAL A 72 1.94 12.66 -6.34
C VAL A 72 0.61 12.86 -7.05
N GLY A 73 0.57 12.62 -8.37
CA GLY A 73 -0.64 12.75 -9.16
C GLY A 73 -0.39 13.14 -10.62
N ASP A 74 -1.48 13.41 -11.33
CA ASP A 74 -1.49 13.82 -12.72
C ASP A 74 -1.61 15.33 -12.88
N TYR A 75 -0.82 15.88 -13.78
CA TYR A 75 -0.68 17.32 -13.99
C TYR A 75 -0.64 17.69 -15.46
N THR A 76 -0.95 18.96 -15.72
CA THR A 76 -0.65 19.63 -16.99
C THR A 76 0.30 20.79 -16.75
N VAL A 77 1.45 20.77 -17.43
CA VAL A 77 2.38 21.89 -17.47
C VAL A 77 2.05 22.73 -18.71
N THR A 78 1.76 24.00 -18.51
CA THR A 78 1.48 24.96 -19.60
C THR A 78 2.53 26.04 -19.61
N VAL A 79 3.13 26.30 -20.77
CA VAL A 79 4.15 27.32 -20.98
C VAL A 79 3.60 28.41 -21.90
N GLN A 80 3.77 29.66 -21.50
CA GLN A 80 3.35 30.84 -22.24
C GLN A 80 4.45 31.90 -22.29
N HIS A 81 4.71 32.46 -23.47
CA HIS A 81 5.61 33.59 -23.65
C HIS A 81 5.12 34.48 -24.79
N ALA A 82 5.28 35.80 -24.62
CA ALA A 82 4.85 36.76 -25.64
C ALA A 82 5.56 36.53 -26.98
N GLY A 83 4.80 36.43 -28.06
CA GLY A 83 5.34 36.16 -29.41
C GLY A 83 5.45 34.67 -29.78
N PHE A 84 5.14 33.76 -28.84
CA PHE A 84 5.15 32.31 -29.06
C PHE A 84 3.76 31.69 -28.86
N ALA A 85 3.53 30.56 -29.50
CA ALA A 85 2.35 29.74 -29.27
C ALA A 85 2.41 29.10 -27.88
N THR A 86 1.25 29.01 -27.20
CA THR A 86 1.17 28.31 -25.91
C THR A 86 1.42 26.82 -26.12
N ALA A 87 2.32 26.24 -25.35
CA ALA A 87 2.58 24.80 -25.30
C ALA A 87 2.07 24.21 -23.99
N ALA A 88 1.51 22.99 -24.06
CA ALA A 88 1.06 22.25 -22.89
C ALA A 88 1.44 20.78 -22.99
N GLN A 89 1.84 20.18 -21.87
CA GLN A 89 2.22 18.78 -21.76
C GLN A 89 1.63 18.16 -20.50
N ALA A 90 1.02 17.00 -20.63
CA ALA A 90 0.58 16.20 -19.49
C ALA A 90 1.78 15.47 -18.85
N LEU A 91 1.69 15.26 -17.54
CA LEU A 91 2.74 14.70 -16.71
C LEU A 91 2.13 13.94 -15.53
N THR A 92 2.63 12.74 -15.24
CA THR A 92 2.38 12.03 -13.98
C THR A 92 3.59 12.20 -13.07
N VAL A 93 3.34 12.57 -11.82
CA VAL A 93 4.36 12.70 -10.76
C VAL A 93 4.16 11.55 -9.78
N ALA A 94 5.16 10.71 -9.63
CA ALA A 94 5.25 9.70 -8.58
C ALA A 94 6.22 10.16 -7.49
N SER A 95 6.17 9.50 -6.33
CA SER A 95 7.07 9.81 -5.20
C SER A 95 8.51 9.77 -5.66
N ASP A 96 9.28 10.74 -5.21
CA ASP A 96 10.72 10.82 -5.43
C ASP A 96 11.15 10.82 -6.92
N THR A 97 10.26 11.23 -7.83
CA THR A 97 10.60 11.44 -9.24
C THR A 97 10.98 12.89 -9.54
N SER A 98 11.85 13.07 -10.52
CA SER A 98 12.29 14.39 -10.97
C SER A 98 12.27 14.48 -12.51
N PRO A 99 11.09 14.38 -13.14
CA PRO A 99 10.97 14.44 -14.59
C PRO A 99 11.49 15.78 -15.15
N VAL A 100 12.18 15.70 -16.28
CA VAL A 100 12.69 16.87 -17.02
C VAL A 100 11.92 17.02 -18.31
N LEU A 101 11.19 18.12 -18.45
CA LEU A 101 10.35 18.40 -19.60
C LEU A 101 11.07 19.31 -20.61
N HIS A 102 10.80 19.13 -21.89
CA HIS A 102 11.30 19.97 -22.96
C HIS A 102 10.13 20.63 -23.71
N PHE A 103 10.13 21.96 -23.78
CA PHE A 103 9.13 22.75 -24.45
C PHE A 103 9.74 23.54 -25.61
N PRO A 104 9.76 23.00 -26.83
CA PRO A 104 10.03 23.80 -28.02
C PRO A 104 8.81 24.69 -28.30
N LEU A 105 8.97 26.01 -28.26
CA LEU A 105 7.92 26.95 -28.58
C LEU A 105 8.02 27.41 -30.04
N ASP A 106 6.92 27.32 -30.77
CA ASP A 106 6.76 27.88 -32.10
C ASP A 106 6.36 29.35 -32.03
N ILE A 107 6.78 30.17 -33.00
CA ILE A 107 6.38 31.56 -33.11
C ILE A 107 4.86 31.61 -33.33
N ALA A 108 4.17 32.46 -32.57
CA ALA A 108 2.73 32.60 -32.69
C ALA A 108 2.37 33.13 -34.09
N SER A 109 1.66 32.36 -34.91
CA SER A 109 1.02 32.83 -36.12
C SER A 109 -0.32 33.49 -35.75
N VAL A 110 -0.71 34.54 -36.49
CA VAL A 110 -1.86 35.44 -36.18
C VAL A 110 -3.23 34.72 -36.07
N GLN A 111 -3.30 33.41 -36.27
CA GLN A 111 -4.59 32.70 -36.37
C GLN A 111 -4.70 31.28 -35.79
N GLN A 112 -3.78 30.80 -34.95
CA GLN A 112 -4.03 29.48 -34.32
C GLN A 112 -3.51 29.39 -32.89
N THR A 113 -4.45 29.25 -31.94
CA THR A 113 -4.19 28.69 -30.62
C THR A 113 -4.22 27.17 -30.79
N THR A 114 -3.08 26.55 -31.05
CA THR A 114 -2.99 25.09 -31.09
C THR A 114 -2.61 24.62 -29.70
N THR A 115 -3.59 24.17 -28.95
CA THR A 115 -3.34 23.42 -27.72
C THR A 115 -2.90 22.01 -28.14
N VAL A 116 -1.61 21.74 -28.17
CA VAL A 116 -1.11 20.38 -28.32
C VAL A 116 -1.23 19.71 -26.95
N VAL A 117 -2.32 19.01 -26.71
CA VAL A 117 -2.42 18.09 -25.60
C VAL A 117 -1.59 16.87 -26.01
N ALA A 118 -0.35 16.79 -25.56
CA ALA A 118 0.41 15.56 -25.68
C ALA A 118 -0.34 14.48 -24.91
N GLN A 119 -0.56 13.35 -25.58
CA GLN A 119 -1.21 12.18 -24.99
C GLN A 119 -0.44 11.77 -23.74
N GLN A 120 -1.15 11.60 -22.64
CA GLN A 120 -0.61 11.16 -21.36
C GLN A 120 0.20 9.87 -21.59
N ALA A 121 1.51 10.01 -21.62
CA ALA A 121 2.39 8.87 -21.61
C ALA A 121 2.66 8.55 -20.13
N ASN A 122 2.26 7.38 -19.67
CA ASN A 122 2.88 6.77 -18.50
C ASN A 122 4.35 6.50 -18.90
N VAL A 123 5.17 7.53 -18.83
CA VAL A 123 6.58 7.41 -19.21
C VAL A 123 7.28 6.80 -18.00
N ALA A 124 7.77 5.59 -18.17
CA ALA A 124 8.81 5.06 -17.31
C ALA A 124 9.93 6.10 -17.25
N THR A 125 10.15 6.65 -16.09
CA THR A 125 11.20 7.63 -15.89
C THR A 125 12.54 6.91 -15.73
N THR A 126 13.62 7.45 -16.30
CA THR A 126 14.99 6.99 -16.02
C THR A 126 15.43 7.30 -14.60
N ASP A 127 14.59 7.95 -13.84
CA ASP A 127 14.90 8.51 -12.53
C ASP A 127 14.65 7.53 -11.39
N SER A 128 13.97 6.40 -11.66
CA SER A 128 13.69 5.40 -10.63
C SER A 128 14.03 3.99 -11.10
N VAL A 129 14.60 3.19 -10.20
CA VAL A 129 14.79 1.74 -10.38
C VAL A 129 13.62 0.94 -9.82
N THR A 130 12.75 1.57 -9.03
CA THR A 130 11.59 0.96 -8.37
C THR A 130 10.41 0.85 -9.33
N PRO A 131 9.91 -0.35 -9.64
CA PRO A 131 8.68 -0.49 -10.41
C PRO A 131 7.49 0.00 -9.58
N THR A 132 6.79 0.99 -10.09
CA THR A 132 5.69 1.67 -9.40
C THR A 132 4.42 1.60 -10.23
N THR A 133 3.31 1.26 -9.57
CA THR A 133 1.95 1.36 -10.12
C THR A 133 1.24 2.50 -9.42
N LEU A 134 0.75 3.48 -10.17
CA LEU A 134 -0.06 4.58 -9.65
C LEU A 134 -1.52 4.35 -10.06
N LEU A 135 -2.41 4.32 -9.08
CA LEU A 135 -3.86 4.22 -9.26
C LEU A 135 -4.48 5.56 -8.85
N ASP A 136 -5.21 6.15 -9.75
CA ASP A 136 -5.92 7.38 -9.45
C ASP A 136 -7.33 7.11 -8.87
N ARG A 137 -8.02 8.15 -8.47
CA ARG A 137 -9.36 8.03 -7.92
C ARG A 137 -10.37 7.42 -8.91
N ALA A 138 -10.21 7.62 -10.22
CA ALA A 138 -11.07 7.02 -11.20
C ALA A 138 -10.82 5.50 -11.29
N ASP A 139 -9.56 5.06 -11.32
CA ASP A 139 -9.20 3.64 -11.21
C ASP A 139 -9.88 2.99 -9.99
N ILE A 140 -9.85 3.66 -8.82
CA ILE A 140 -10.45 3.13 -7.58
C ILE A 140 -11.99 3.10 -7.66
N GLN A 141 -12.62 4.16 -8.17
CA GLN A 141 -14.08 4.26 -8.23
C GLN A 141 -14.71 3.36 -9.30
N ASP A 142 -14.01 3.16 -10.40
CA ASP A 142 -14.53 2.48 -11.57
C ASP A 142 -14.24 0.96 -11.54
N THR A 143 -13.23 0.51 -10.78
CA THR A 143 -12.96 -0.91 -10.54
C THR A 143 -14.08 -1.57 -9.74
N PRO A 144 -14.64 -2.72 -10.20
CA PRO A 144 -15.72 -3.39 -9.51
C PRO A 144 -15.40 -3.67 -8.03
N GLY A 145 -16.20 -3.15 -7.10
CA GLY A 145 -16.04 -3.37 -5.66
C GLY A 145 -14.91 -2.63 -4.96
N ALA A 146 -13.97 -2.01 -5.68
CA ALA A 146 -12.78 -1.42 -5.08
C ALA A 146 -13.07 -0.19 -4.19
N SER A 147 -14.18 0.51 -4.41
CA SER A 147 -14.59 1.65 -3.59
C SER A 147 -15.29 1.27 -2.28
N ARG A 148 -15.49 -0.02 -2.00
CA ARG A 148 -16.08 -0.49 -0.74
C ARG A 148 -15.07 -0.33 0.40
N THR A 149 -15.59 -0.06 1.58
CA THR A 149 -14.78 -0.07 2.80
C THR A 149 -14.12 -1.44 2.99
N ASN A 150 -12.89 -1.46 3.44
CA ASN A 150 -12.04 -2.64 3.63
C ASN A 150 -11.75 -3.45 2.33
N SER A 151 -12.09 -2.93 1.15
CA SER A 151 -11.76 -3.59 -0.11
C SER A 151 -10.30 -3.40 -0.49
N LEU A 152 -9.66 -4.48 -0.93
CA LEU A 152 -8.30 -4.49 -1.49
C LEU A 152 -8.30 -4.69 -3.02
N GLN A 153 -9.45 -4.71 -3.67
CA GLN A 153 -9.56 -4.97 -5.11
C GLN A 153 -8.78 -3.96 -5.96
N MET A 154 -8.69 -2.70 -5.51
CA MET A 154 -7.82 -1.71 -6.16
C MET A 154 -6.34 -2.12 -6.20
N ILE A 155 -5.90 -2.99 -5.29
CA ILE A 155 -4.54 -3.53 -5.28
C ILE A 155 -4.48 -4.82 -6.06
N THR A 156 -5.31 -5.80 -5.71
CA THR A 156 -5.25 -7.14 -6.31
C THR A 156 -5.50 -7.15 -7.82
N ASP A 157 -6.30 -6.23 -8.33
CA ASP A 157 -6.64 -6.17 -9.75
C ASP A 157 -5.54 -5.53 -10.62
N TYR A 158 -4.74 -4.63 -10.05
CA TYR A 158 -3.73 -3.87 -10.81
C TYR A 158 -2.29 -4.26 -10.52
N VAL A 159 -2.04 -4.90 -9.37
CA VAL A 159 -0.69 -5.16 -8.90
C VAL A 159 -0.35 -6.65 -9.05
N PRO A 160 0.61 -7.02 -9.91
CA PRO A 160 1.00 -8.42 -10.04
C PRO A 160 1.61 -8.94 -8.74
N GLY A 161 1.32 -10.19 -8.42
CA GLY A 161 1.79 -10.83 -7.18
C GLY A 161 1.07 -10.39 -5.91
N ALA A 162 -0.01 -9.59 -6.04
CA ALA A 162 -0.91 -9.26 -4.94
C ALA A 162 -2.17 -10.15 -4.99
N TYR A 163 -2.53 -10.74 -3.86
CA TYR A 163 -3.73 -11.56 -3.70
C TYR A 163 -4.16 -11.61 -2.23
N VAL A 164 -5.41 -12.00 -1.99
CA VAL A 164 -5.96 -12.17 -0.64
C VAL A 164 -6.24 -13.65 -0.39
N THR A 165 -5.73 -14.17 0.70
CA THR A 165 -6.08 -15.47 1.26
C THR A 165 -5.97 -15.40 2.78
N HIS A 166 -6.74 -16.19 3.53
CA HIS A 166 -6.85 -16.10 5.00
C HIS A 166 -7.21 -14.67 5.48
N ASP A 167 -8.03 -13.96 4.72
CA ASP A 167 -8.38 -12.56 4.99
C ASP A 167 -7.19 -11.58 5.02
N GLN A 168 -6.04 -11.99 4.51
CA GLN A 168 -4.81 -11.18 4.49
C GLN A 168 -4.34 -10.84 3.08
N LEU A 169 -3.79 -9.63 2.93
CA LEU A 169 -3.11 -9.22 1.72
C LEU A 169 -1.70 -9.83 1.69
N HIS A 170 -1.46 -10.65 0.68
CA HIS A 170 -0.13 -11.14 0.35
C HIS A 170 0.44 -10.38 -0.82
N MET A 171 1.71 -10.07 -0.75
CA MET A 171 2.44 -9.42 -1.81
C MET A 171 3.76 -10.13 -2.04
N ARG A 172 3.99 -10.61 -3.28
CA ARG A 172 5.24 -11.30 -3.63
C ARG A 172 5.59 -12.45 -2.66
N GLY A 173 4.59 -13.20 -2.20
CA GLY A 173 4.76 -14.33 -1.30
C GLY A 173 5.09 -13.98 0.16
N GLY A 174 5.04 -12.71 0.53
CA GLY A 174 5.21 -12.28 1.92
C GLY A 174 3.94 -11.69 2.50
N HIS A 175 3.80 -11.77 3.82
CA HIS A 175 2.67 -11.25 4.58
C HIS A 175 2.83 -9.78 4.97
N GLN A 176 4.06 -9.30 5.01
CA GLN A 176 4.38 -8.03 5.64
C GLN A 176 4.58 -6.94 4.58
N VAL A 177 3.60 -6.07 4.48
CA VAL A 177 3.62 -4.92 3.56
C VAL A 177 3.73 -3.61 4.35
N ASN A 178 4.30 -2.59 3.73
CA ASN A 178 4.46 -1.27 4.33
C ASN A 178 3.36 -0.33 3.84
N TRP A 179 2.57 0.19 4.76
CA TRP A 179 1.57 1.19 4.50
C TRP A 179 2.10 2.58 4.85
N LEU A 180 1.94 3.52 3.93
CA LEU A 180 2.27 4.91 4.13
C LEU A 180 1.03 5.77 3.87
N ILE A 181 0.91 6.85 4.62
CA ILE A 181 -0.07 7.89 4.36
C ILE A 181 0.69 9.18 4.13
N ASP A 182 0.57 9.75 2.94
CA ASP A 182 1.40 10.89 2.52
C ASP A 182 2.90 10.65 2.73
N GLY A 183 3.38 9.43 2.43
CA GLY A 183 4.78 9.04 2.56
C GLY A 183 5.27 8.82 3.98
N VAL A 184 4.39 8.93 4.99
CA VAL A 184 4.72 8.63 6.38
C VAL A 184 4.32 7.20 6.69
N PRO A 185 5.26 6.31 7.05
CA PRO A 185 4.94 4.93 7.41
C PRO A 185 4.01 4.87 8.62
N ILE A 186 3.00 4.01 8.53
CA ILE A 186 2.09 3.69 9.61
C ILE A 186 2.54 2.37 10.22
N PRO A 187 3.19 2.38 11.39
CA PRO A 187 3.60 1.15 12.03
C PRO A 187 2.36 0.35 12.43
N ASN A 188 2.31 -0.89 11.98
CA ASN A 188 1.23 -1.83 12.29
C ASN A 188 1.86 -3.21 12.45
N THR A 189 2.34 -3.51 13.65
CA THR A 189 3.21 -4.67 13.85
C THR A 189 2.52 -5.86 14.49
N ASN A 190 1.37 -5.67 15.18
CA ASN A 190 0.93 -6.70 16.11
C ASN A 190 -0.56 -6.94 16.14
N ILE A 191 -1.34 -6.20 15.38
CA ILE A 191 -2.77 -6.28 15.52
C ILE A 191 -3.38 -6.64 14.21
N ALA A 192 -4.30 -7.52 14.34
CA ALA A 192 -4.84 -8.35 13.33
C ALA A 192 -5.75 -7.69 12.31
N SER A 193 -5.76 -6.38 12.12
CA SER A 193 -6.37 -5.92 10.89
C SER A 193 -5.50 -6.33 9.72
N ASN A 194 -5.92 -7.36 9.06
CA ASN A 194 -5.25 -7.92 7.90
C ASN A 194 -5.30 -6.99 6.68
N LEU A 195 -5.97 -5.85 6.83
CA LEU A 195 -6.30 -4.91 5.76
C LEU A 195 -5.44 -3.64 5.79
N GLY A 196 -4.39 -3.59 6.61
CA GLY A 196 -3.56 -2.40 6.78
C GLY A 196 -4.28 -1.29 7.59
N PRO A 197 -3.90 -0.01 7.44
CA PRO A 197 -4.62 1.08 8.04
C PRO A 197 -6.04 1.12 7.48
N GLN A 198 -7.03 1.13 8.37
CA GLN A 198 -8.44 1.07 8.00
C GLN A 198 -8.91 2.43 7.45
N ILE A 199 -8.58 2.69 6.19
CA ILE A 199 -9.03 3.87 5.45
C ILE A 199 -10.11 3.48 4.44
N ASP A 200 -11.17 4.28 4.34
CA ASP A 200 -12.17 4.10 3.29
C ASP A 200 -11.56 4.45 1.92
N PRO A 201 -11.58 3.56 0.91
CA PRO A 201 -11.05 3.85 -0.42
C PRO A 201 -11.65 5.11 -1.07
N LYS A 202 -12.86 5.52 -0.69
CA LYS A 202 -13.49 6.76 -1.14
C LYS A 202 -12.78 8.04 -0.65
N ASP A 203 -11.90 7.92 0.37
CA ASP A 203 -11.10 9.02 0.92
C ASP A 203 -9.71 9.12 0.27
N ILE A 204 -9.38 8.19 -0.64
CA ILE A 204 -8.11 8.14 -1.36
C ILE A 204 -8.21 8.94 -2.67
N ASP A 205 -7.21 9.75 -2.96
CA ASP A 205 -7.04 10.43 -4.26
C ASP A 205 -6.13 9.61 -5.19
N TYR A 206 -5.00 9.13 -4.65
CA TYR A 206 -4.07 8.23 -5.34
C TYR A 206 -3.60 7.13 -4.40
N LEU A 207 -3.39 5.94 -4.97
CA LEU A 207 -2.65 4.87 -4.34
C LEU A 207 -1.41 4.58 -5.19
N GLU A 208 -0.24 4.78 -4.61
CA GLU A 208 1.04 4.45 -5.21
C GLU A 208 1.52 3.11 -4.64
N VAL A 209 1.75 2.13 -5.50
CA VAL A 209 2.24 0.81 -5.12
C VAL A 209 3.62 0.59 -5.69
N GLN A 210 4.60 0.40 -4.82
CA GLN A 210 5.97 0.09 -5.18
C GLN A 210 6.24 -1.40 -4.95
N ARG A 211 6.95 -2.03 -5.90
CA ARG A 211 7.18 -3.48 -5.95
C ARG A 211 8.67 -3.79 -5.98
N GLY A 212 9.31 -3.92 -4.80
CA GLY A 212 10.75 -4.18 -4.70
C GLY A 212 11.64 -3.03 -5.18
N SER A 213 12.94 -3.26 -5.22
CA SER A 213 13.95 -2.28 -5.67
C SER A 213 13.84 -0.94 -4.94
N TYR A 214 13.46 -0.95 -3.66
CA TYR A 214 13.23 0.25 -2.88
C TYR A 214 14.52 1.01 -2.61
N ASP A 215 14.46 2.34 -2.66
CA ASP A 215 15.54 3.20 -2.19
C ASP A 215 15.71 3.13 -0.65
N ALA A 216 16.73 3.76 -0.11
CA ALA A 216 17.03 3.71 1.32
C ALA A 216 15.99 4.44 2.18
N GLY A 217 15.15 5.28 1.61
CA GLY A 217 14.03 5.93 2.28
C GLY A 217 12.97 4.96 2.79
N THR A 218 12.82 3.82 2.12
CA THR A 218 11.88 2.77 2.48
C THR A 218 12.50 1.79 3.46
N GLY A 219 11.77 1.46 4.53
CA GLY A 219 12.22 0.50 5.56
C GLY A 219 11.07 -0.19 6.24
N ASP A 220 11.36 -0.91 7.33
CA ASP A 220 10.43 -1.59 8.23
C ASP A 220 9.78 -2.84 7.64
N ARG A 221 9.34 -2.85 6.37
CA ARG A 221 8.71 -4.00 5.70
C ARG A 221 9.03 -4.00 4.22
N THR A 222 9.05 -5.16 3.56
CA THR A 222 9.84 -5.33 2.34
C THR A 222 9.11 -5.92 1.16
N TYR A 223 7.94 -6.52 1.34
CA TYR A 223 7.27 -7.24 0.25
C TYR A 223 6.44 -6.34 -0.66
N GLY A 224 5.96 -5.21 -0.15
CA GLY A 224 5.23 -4.21 -0.91
C GLY A 224 5.13 -2.90 -0.14
N VAL A 225 5.12 -1.77 -0.84
CA VAL A 225 4.91 -0.44 -0.26
C VAL A 225 3.67 0.16 -0.88
N PHE A 226 2.71 0.49 -0.05
CA PHE A 226 1.42 1.09 -0.43
C PHE A 226 1.35 2.49 0.16
N ASN A 227 1.58 3.50 -0.68
CA ASN A 227 1.50 4.89 -0.26
C ASN A 227 0.13 5.46 -0.62
N ILE A 228 -0.68 5.70 0.37
CA ILE A 228 -1.98 6.32 0.25
C ILE A 228 -1.79 7.84 0.21
N VAL A 229 -2.24 8.46 -0.87
CA VAL A 229 -2.36 9.92 -0.98
C VAL A 229 -3.83 10.28 -0.77
N PRO A 230 -4.20 10.85 0.40
CA PRO A 230 -5.58 11.15 0.70
C PRO A 230 -6.10 12.36 -0.06
N ARG A 231 -7.41 12.46 -0.17
CA ARG A 231 -8.11 13.63 -0.72
C ARG A 231 -7.81 14.87 0.13
N THR A 232 -7.68 16.01 -0.54
CA THR A 232 -7.24 17.27 0.11
C THR A 232 -8.31 18.36 0.16
N GLY A 233 -9.37 18.22 -0.61
CA GLY A 233 -10.41 19.23 -0.77
C GLY A 233 -10.14 20.24 -1.87
N PHE A 234 -8.94 20.30 -2.47
CA PHE A 234 -8.70 21.15 -3.64
C PHE A 234 -9.50 20.71 -4.88
N GLU A 235 -10.00 19.49 -4.90
CA GLU A 235 -10.93 18.98 -5.92
C GLU A 235 -12.40 19.33 -5.66
N ARG A 236 -12.69 20.09 -4.57
CA ARG A 236 -14.05 20.46 -4.13
C ARG A 236 -14.22 21.96 -4.08
N ASP A 237 -15.35 22.44 -4.55
CA ASP A 237 -15.77 23.84 -4.41
C ASP A 237 -16.99 23.94 -3.49
N ASN A 238 -16.76 23.76 -2.17
CA ASN A 238 -17.82 23.69 -1.15
C ASN A 238 -18.90 22.66 -1.55
N GLU A 239 -18.45 21.46 -1.85
CA GLU A 239 -19.29 20.34 -2.28
C GLU A 239 -19.34 19.25 -1.23
N ALA A 240 -20.52 18.67 -1.09
CA ALA A 240 -20.74 17.42 -0.35
C ALA A 240 -21.20 16.31 -1.30
N GLU A 241 -20.91 15.08 -0.92
CA GLU A 241 -21.37 13.88 -1.61
C GLU A 241 -21.90 12.88 -0.60
N LEU A 242 -23.14 12.45 -0.82
CA LEU A 242 -23.75 11.33 -0.11
C LEU A 242 -23.66 10.09 -1.00
N VAL A 243 -23.07 9.03 -0.45
CA VAL A 243 -23.00 7.70 -1.07
C VAL A 243 -23.80 6.75 -0.21
N MET A 244 -24.72 5.99 -0.81
CA MET A 244 -25.50 4.95 -0.14
C MET A 244 -25.51 3.71 -1.01
N SER A 245 -25.41 2.54 -0.40
CA SER A 245 -25.44 1.28 -1.13
C SER A 245 -26.37 0.26 -0.46
N VAL A 246 -26.82 -0.71 -1.25
CA VAL A 246 -27.60 -1.84 -0.79
C VAL A 246 -27.29 -3.07 -1.66
N GLY A 247 -27.10 -4.23 -1.03
CA GLY A 247 -26.80 -5.46 -1.73
C GLY A 247 -27.36 -6.71 -1.07
N ASN A 248 -27.07 -7.86 -1.68
CA ASN A 248 -27.32 -9.14 -1.02
C ASN A 248 -26.43 -9.25 0.24
N PHE A 249 -26.63 -10.26 1.08
CA PHE A 249 -26.02 -10.40 2.41
C PHE A 249 -26.27 -9.20 3.34
N TYR A 250 -27.39 -8.46 3.15
CA TYR A 250 -27.73 -7.25 3.90
C TYR A 250 -26.63 -6.18 3.86
N GLN A 251 -25.88 -6.15 2.76
CA GLN A 251 -24.75 -5.26 2.59
C GLN A 251 -25.21 -3.82 2.45
N THR A 252 -24.57 -2.93 3.20
CA THR A 252 -24.55 -1.48 2.97
C THR A 252 -23.13 -0.96 3.07
N ASN A 253 -22.82 0.13 2.37
CA ASN A 253 -21.55 0.83 2.45
C ASN A 253 -21.81 2.30 2.16
N ASP A 254 -21.97 3.07 3.22
CA ASP A 254 -22.51 4.41 3.16
C ASP A 254 -21.43 5.44 3.57
N GLN A 255 -21.39 6.57 2.90
CA GLN A 255 -20.47 7.66 3.23
C GLN A 255 -21.12 9.02 2.98
N LEU A 256 -20.93 9.95 3.90
CA LEU A 256 -21.13 11.37 3.67
C LEU A 256 -19.76 12.05 3.71
N ASN A 257 -19.38 12.69 2.63
CA ASN A 257 -18.16 13.48 2.57
C ASN A 257 -18.45 14.93 2.14
N PHE A 258 -17.56 15.83 2.54
CA PHE A 258 -17.63 17.23 2.18
C PHE A 258 -16.22 17.82 2.11
N GLY A 259 -16.05 18.81 1.29
CA GLY A 259 -14.78 19.48 1.11
C GLY A 259 -14.90 20.80 0.39
N GLY A 260 -13.88 21.61 0.54
CA GLY A 260 -13.80 22.91 -0.09
C GLY A 260 -12.43 23.52 0.07
N HIS A 261 -12.19 24.60 -0.63
CA HIS A 261 -10.90 25.27 -0.59
C HIS A 261 -10.97 26.78 -0.79
N THR A 262 -9.93 27.43 -0.38
CA THR A 262 -9.53 28.78 -0.76
C THR A 262 -8.19 28.72 -1.49
N ASN A 263 -7.63 29.83 -1.89
CA ASN A 263 -6.28 29.85 -2.50
C ASN A 263 -5.17 29.32 -1.59
N LYS A 264 -5.39 29.29 -0.27
CA LYS A 264 -4.36 28.89 0.71
C LYS A 264 -4.75 27.70 1.59
N PHE A 265 -6.03 27.43 1.74
CA PHE A 265 -6.53 26.42 2.65
C PHE A 265 -7.48 25.48 1.93
N ALA A 266 -7.31 24.20 2.15
CA ALA A 266 -8.23 23.17 1.68
C ALA A 266 -8.56 22.21 2.82
N TYR A 267 -9.77 21.66 2.79
CA TYR A 267 -10.22 20.66 3.74
C TYR A 267 -11.09 19.62 3.04
N PHE A 268 -10.94 18.40 3.51
CA PHE A 268 -11.82 17.28 3.15
C PHE A 268 -12.14 16.50 4.41
N ALA A 269 -13.38 16.09 4.59
CA ALA A 269 -13.77 15.24 5.69
C ALA A 269 -14.87 14.28 5.27
N SER A 270 -14.90 13.09 5.90
CA SER A 270 -15.92 12.08 5.66
C SER A 270 -16.33 11.38 6.95
N VAL A 271 -17.54 10.84 6.95
CA VAL A 271 -18.02 9.83 7.88
C VAL A 271 -18.59 8.67 7.08
N ASN A 272 -18.30 7.46 7.49
CA ASN A 272 -18.72 6.26 6.77
C ASN A 272 -19.23 5.19 7.73
N ALA A 273 -20.09 4.32 7.22
CA ALA A 273 -20.57 3.15 7.91
C ALA A 273 -20.78 2.01 6.90
N ASN A 274 -20.47 0.79 7.31
CA ASN A 274 -20.74 -0.41 6.52
C ASN A 274 -21.37 -1.50 7.37
N ARG A 275 -22.03 -2.43 6.69
CA ARG A 275 -22.56 -3.66 7.25
C ARG A 275 -22.63 -4.71 6.15
N SER A 276 -22.34 -5.96 6.51
CA SER A 276 -22.57 -7.13 5.67
C SER A 276 -22.82 -8.36 6.54
N ASN A 277 -23.43 -9.41 5.99
CA ASN A 277 -23.40 -10.76 6.56
C ASN A 277 -22.37 -11.64 5.81
N LEU A 278 -21.41 -11.02 5.14
CA LEU A 278 -20.26 -11.63 4.50
C LEU A 278 -19.06 -10.74 4.84
N GLY A 279 -18.34 -11.09 5.88
CA GLY A 279 -17.24 -10.30 6.45
C GLY A 279 -15.87 -10.93 6.21
N LEU A 280 -15.74 -12.23 6.42
CA LEU A 280 -14.49 -12.97 6.34
C LEU A 280 -14.61 -14.17 5.40
N GLN A 281 -13.48 -14.75 5.01
CA GLN A 281 -13.46 -16.00 4.24
C GLN A 281 -14.01 -17.16 5.08
N THR A 282 -15.01 -17.87 4.57
CA THR A 282 -15.72 -18.90 5.34
C THR A 282 -15.03 -20.26 5.24
N PRO A 283 -15.03 -21.08 6.31
CA PRO A 283 -14.42 -22.43 6.29
C PRO A 283 -15.23 -23.46 5.50
N ILE A 284 -16.46 -23.11 5.11
CA ILE A 284 -17.34 -23.93 4.26
C ILE A 284 -17.88 -23.13 3.09
N GLY A 285 -18.46 -23.81 2.10
CA GLY A 285 -19.05 -23.15 0.93
C GLY A 285 -20.25 -22.25 1.24
N ASP A 286 -20.92 -22.45 2.36
CA ASP A 286 -22.04 -21.64 2.85
C ASP A 286 -21.56 -20.52 3.77
N VAL A 287 -22.27 -19.39 3.75
CA VAL A 287 -21.98 -18.24 4.63
C VAL A 287 -22.73 -18.42 5.94
N PHE A 288 -21.99 -18.58 7.02
CA PHE A 288 -22.55 -18.82 8.34
C PHE A 288 -21.76 -18.13 9.43
N HIS A 289 -22.45 -17.41 10.36
CA HIS A 289 -21.83 -16.63 11.45
C HIS A 289 -20.70 -15.71 10.96
N ASP A 290 -21.05 -14.82 10.02
CA ASP A 290 -20.07 -14.05 9.26
C ASP A 290 -20.51 -12.59 9.08
N ALA A 291 -21.20 -12.04 10.07
CA ALA A 291 -21.64 -10.65 10.01
C ALA A 291 -20.48 -9.70 10.37
N GLU A 292 -20.37 -8.65 9.59
CA GLU A 292 -19.52 -7.50 9.86
C GLU A 292 -20.30 -6.21 9.99
N ASN A 293 -19.78 -5.25 10.74
CA ASN A 293 -20.22 -3.87 10.71
C ASN A 293 -19.12 -2.94 11.16
N GLY A 294 -19.08 -1.76 10.60
CA GLY A 294 -18.09 -0.76 10.94
C GLY A 294 -18.58 0.66 10.77
N PHE A 295 -17.92 1.57 11.42
CA PHE A 295 -18.11 3.00 11.21
C PHE A 295 -16.78 3.74 11.43
N GLY A 296 -16.61 4.84 10.71
CA GLY A 296 -15.40 5.62 10.81
C GLY A 296 -15.56 7.06 10.34
N GLY A 297 -14.50 7.81 10.52
CA GLY A 297 -14.38 9.17 10.03
C GLY A 297 -12.96 9.48 9.63
N PHE A 298 -12.83 10.31 8.62
CA PHE A 298 -11.57 10.77 8.05
C PHE A 298 -11.57 12.29 7.90
N ALA A 299 -10.41 12.94 8.08
CA ALA A 299 -10.25 14.34 7.74
C ALA A 299 -8.83 14.65 7.25
N SER A 300 -8.75 15.53 6.27
CA SER A 300 -7.49 16.06 5.73
C SER A 300 -7.59 17.59 5.63
N PHE A 301 -6.56 18.28 6.13
CA PHE A 301 -6.42 19.72 6.08
C PHE A 301 -5.09 20.09 5.45
N MET A 302 -5.10 21.04 4.53
CA MET A 302 -3.89 21.55 3.90
C MET A 302 -3.88 23.09 3.97
N TYR A 303 -2.78 23.67 4.43
CA TYR A 303 -2.59 25.10 4.53
C TYR A 303 -1.27 25.54 3.89
N ASN A 304 -1.36 26.28 2.78
CA ASN A 304 -0.24 26.90 2.10
C ASN A 304 -0.02 28.29 2.73
N ALA A 305 0.82 28.39 3.73
CA ALA A 305 1.09 29.64 4.45
C ALA A 305 1.68 30.69 3.50
N ASP A 306 2.69 30.26 2.73
CA ASP A 306 3.32 31.03 1.68
C ASP A 306 3.86 30.05 0.58
N PRO A 307 4.55 30.52 -0.49
CA PRO A 307 5.11 29.67 -1.54
C PRO A 307 6.17 28.67 -1.08
N LYS A 308 6.66 28.79 0.14
CA LYS A 308 7.71 27.92 0.70
C LYS A 308 7.22 26.98 1.79
N ASP A 309 6.16 27.34 2.49
CA ASP A 309 5.69 26.61 3.66
C ASP A 309 4.27 26.08 3.47
N GLN A 310 4.14 24.76 3.54
CA GLN A 310 2.88 24.06 3.51
C GLN A 310 2.74 23.22 4.79
N PHE A 311 1.57 23.27 5.41
CA PHE A 311 1.19 22.42 6.53
C PHE A 311 0.06 21.49 6.11
N ARG A 312 0.16 20.23 6.50
CA ARG A 312 -0.84 19.22 6.23
C ARG A 312 -1.14 18.42 7.50
N VAL A 313 -2.40 18.15 7.75
CA VAL A 313 -2.85 17.26 8.83
C VAL A 313 -3.80 16.25 8.23
N VAL A 314 -3.51 14.98 8.46
CA VAL A 314 -4.36 13.85 8.06
C VAL A 314 -4.70 13.05 9.29
N THR A 315 -5.96 12.70 9.48
CA THR A 315 -6.43 11.90 10.62
C THR A 315 -7.56 10.97 10.21
N SER A 316 -7.59 9.81 10.82
CA SER A 316 -8.68 8.84 10.71
C SER A 316 -8.94 8.18 12.04
N LEU A 317 -10.17 7.75 12.25
CA LEU A 317 -10.56 6.86 13.32
C LEU A 317 -11.66 5.95 12.81
N ARG A 318 -11.47 4.66 12.98
CA ARG A 318 -12.43 3.66 12.53
C ARG A 318 -12.56 2.53 13.55
N ARG A 319 -13.75 1.95 13.66
CA ARG A 319 -14.06 0.75 14.42
C ARG A 319 -14.79 -0.23 13.52
N ASP A 320 -14.32 -1.46 13.48
CA ASP A 320 -14.97 -2.59 12.82
C ASP A 320 -15.24 -3.72 13.80
N TYR A 321 -16.28 -4.48 13.54
CA TYR A 321 -16.66 -5.69 14.26
C TYR A 321 -16.89 -6.81 13.25
N TYR A 322 -16.34 -7.98 13.53
CA TYR A 322 -16.47 -9.20 12.76
C TYR A 322 -16.99 -10.34 13.63
N GLN A 323 -17.90 -11.14 13.09
CA GLN A 323 -18.15 -12.49 13.57
C GLN A 323 -17.10 -13.40 12.93
N ILE A 324 -16.65 -14.41 13.69
CA ILE A 324 -15.70 -15.40 13.17
C ILE A 324 -16.50 -16.56 12.61
N PRO A 325 -16.44 -16.82 11.28
CA PRO A 325 -17.16 -17.91 10.67
C PRO A 325 -16.62 -19.27 11.11
N TYR A 326 -17.46 -20.28 11.19
CA TYR A 326 -17.09 -21.64 11.56
C TYR A 326 -17.89 -22.68 10.80
N ASP A 327 -17.44 -23.94 10.82
CA ASP A 327 -18.18 -25.09 10.27
C ASP A 327 -19.17 -25.66 11.30
N PRO A 328 -20.48 -25.46 11.14
CA PRO A 328 -21.46 -25.98 12.09
C PRO A 328 -21.59 -27.52 12.08
N SER A 329 -21.02 -28.22 11.10
CA SER A 329 -20.98 -29.68 11.02
C SER A 329 -19.81 -30.31 11.75
N ASP A 330 -18.78 -29.52 12.06
CA ASP A 330 -17.65 -29.97 12.86
C ASP A 330 -18.00 -29.92 14.36
N PRO A 331 -17.97 -31.07 15.05
CA PRO A 331 -18.28 -31.11 16.49
C PRO A 331 -17.32 -30.25 17.35
N SER A 332 -16.09 -29.98 16.90
CA SER A 332 -15.12 -29.15 17.62
C SER A 332 -15.44 -27.66 17.52
N SER A 333 -16.13 -27.24 16.47
CA SER A 333 -16.47 -25.83 16.20
C SER A 333 -17.98 -25.52 16.29
N SER A 334 -18.85 -26.52 16.42
CA SER A 334 -20.32 -26.38 16.30
C SER A 334 -20.99 -25.50 17.36
N GLY A 335 -20.28 -25.03 18.34
CA GLY A 335 -20.78 -24.13 19.40
C GLY A 335 -20.18 -22.75 19.37
N LEU A 336 -19.24 -22.47 18.47
CA LEU A 336 -18.53 -21.21 18.41
C LEU A 336 -19.46 -20.00 18.20
N ARG A 337 -19.15 -18.89 18.84
CA ARG A 337 -19.89 -17.62 18.76
C ARG A 337 -18.90 -16.45 18.82
N ASP A 338 -17.71 -16.66 18.36
CA ASP A 338 -16.61 -15.74 18.48
C ASP A 338 -16.86 -14.47 17.69
N GLY A 339 -16.28 -13.40 18.16
CA GLY A 339 -16.32 -12.13 17.47
C GLY A 339 -15.10 -11.29 17.81
N GLU A 340 -14.72 -10.45 16.90
CA GLU A 340 -13.59 -9.54 17.03
C GLU A 340 -14.03 -8.11 16.81
N THR A 341 -13.50 -7.19 17.62
CA THR A 341 -13.65 -5.75 17.44
C THR A 341 -12.28 -5.16 17.21
N GLU A 342 -12.11 -4.47 16.09
CA GLU A 342 -10.91 -3.73 15.76
C GLU A 342 -11.15 -2.23 15.83
N VAL A 343 -10.14 -1.49 16.28
CA VAL A 343 -10.11 -0.02 16.25
C VAL A 343 -8.77 0.40 15.67
N ASP A 344 -8.81 1.26 14.66
CA ASP A 344 -7.64 1.89 14.07
C ASP A 344 -7.81 3.40 14.02
N GLY A 345 -6.78 4.14 14.43
CA GLY A 345 -6.83 5.58 14.39
C GLY A 345 -5.44 6.21 14.36
N TYR A 346 -5.26 7.19 13.48
CA TYR A 346 -4.00 7.90 13.36
C TYR A 346 -4.18 9.40 13.18
N ILE A 347 -3.15 10.13 13.50
CA ILE A 347 -2.96 11.53 13.15
C ILE A 347 -1.54 11.76 12.69
N ILE A 348 -1.40 12.37 11.54
CA ILE A 348 -0.13 12.76 10.93
C ILE A 348 -0.18 14.25 10.67
N ALA A 349 0.81 14.99 11.15
CA ALA A 349 0.98 16.40 10.85
C ALA A 349 2.30 16.58 10.09
N SER A 350 2.26 17.17 8.91
CA SER A 350 3.45 17.38 8.07
C SER A 350 3.67 18.86 7.82
N TRP A 351 4.89 19.32 8.06
CA TRP A 351 5.37 20.62 7.63
C TRP A 351 6.34 20.40 6.47
N VAL A 352 6.01 20.96 5.32
CA VAL A 352 6.80 20.88 4.09
C VAL A 352 7.35 22.26 3.80
N ARG A 353 8.68 22.37 3.75
CA ARG A 353 9.36 23.63 3.47
C ARG A 353 10.25 23.54 2.22
N THR A 354 9.92 24.31 1.22
CA THR A 354 10.79 24.55 0.06
C THR A 354 11.89 25.52 0.45
N ILE A 355 13.09 25.01 0.70
CA ILE A 355 14.26 25.84 1.07
C ILE A 355 14.66 26.68 -0.14
N ASN A 356 14.77 26.05 -1.30
CA ASN A 356 15.02 26.65 -2.60
C ASN A 356 14.46 25.73 -3.71
N PRO A 357 14.46 26.09 -4.99
CA PRO A 357 13.91 25.26 -6.06
C PRO A 357 14.50 23.83 -6.16
N ASN A 358 15.62 23.58 -5.55
CA ASN A 358 16.33 22.30 -5.59
C ASN A 358 16.40 21.60 -4.23
N ALA A 359 15.75 22.13 -3.19
CA ALA A 359 15.84 21.55 -1.84
C ALA A 359 14.54 21.69 -1.06
N LEU A 360 14.10 20.56 -0.51
CA LEU A 360 12.84 20.39 0.20
C LEU A 360 13.06 19.81 1.59
N LEU A 361 12.35 20.30 2.61
CA LEU A 361 12.31 19.80 3.98
C LEU A 361 10.91 19.36 4.34
N THR A 362 10.74 18.12 4.83
CA THR A 362 9.49 17.63 5.40
C THR A 362 9.72 17.15 6.83
N VAL A 363 8.87 17.56 7.75
CA VAL A 363 8.88 17.12 9.15
C VAL A 363 7.49 16.62 9.49
N SER A 364 7.37 15.36 9.83
CA SER A 364 6.10 14.67 10.01
C SER A 364 6.04 13.91 11.34
N PRO A 365 5.68 14.57 12.46
CA PRO A 365 5.27 13.86 13.66
C PRO A 365 3.97 13.10 13.41
N PHE A 366 3.86 11.92 14.00
CA PHE A 366 2.66 11.09 13.89
C PHE A 366 2.34 10.39 15.21
N TYR A 367 1.07 10.05 15.36
CA TYR A 367 0.58 9.13 16.39
C TYR A 367 -0.35 8.14 15.72
N HIS A 368 -0.22 6.87 16.09
CA HIS A 368 -1.08 5.78 15.63
C HIS A 368 -1.52 4.95 16.83
N TYR A 369 -2.78 4.59 16.85
CA TYR A 369 -3.39 3.66 17.80
C TYR A 369 -4.10 2.58 17.03
N ASN A 370 -3.88 1.32 17.41
CA ASN A 370 -4.74 0.24 16.96
C ASN A 370 -5.03 -0.76 18.08
N SER A 371 -6.16 -1.44 18.00
CA SER A 371 -6.53 -2.50 18.91
C SER A 371 -7.36 -3.57 18.22
N ALA A 372 -7.19 -4.81 18.67
CA ALA A 372 -8.03 -5.94 18.32
C ALA A 372 -8.48 -6.62 19.61
N ASN A 373 -9.80 -6.77 19.77
CA ASN A 373 -10.42 -7.43 20.91
C ASN A 373 -11.18 -8.64 20.40
N TYR A 374 -10.56 -9.81 20.51
CA TYR A 374 -11.16 -11.10 20.19
C TYR A 374 -11.84 -11.66 21.43
N GLN A 375 -13.08 -12.12 21.29
CA GLN A 375 -13.88 -12.67 22.38
C GLN A 375 -14.53 -13.98 21.99
N GLY A 376 -14.04 -15.05 22.60
CA GLY A 376 -14.76 -16.33 22.64
C GLY A 376 -15.98 -16.27 23.56
N LYS A 377 -16.89 -17.22 23.44
CA LYS A 377 -18.08 -17.31 24.25
C LYS A 377 -18.03 -18.53 25.21
N PRO A 378 -18.65 -18.44 26.38
CA PRO A 378 -18.68 -19.56 27.31
C PRO A 378 -19.25 -20.84 26.69
N GLY A 379 -18.55 -21.94 26.88
CA GLY A 379 -18.96 -23.27 26.38
C GLY A 379 -18.31 -23.65 25.04
N GLU A 380 -17.42 -22.84 24.50
CA GLU A 380 -16.62 -23.17 23.31
C GLU A 380 -15.60 -24.28 23.59
N LEU A 381 -15.32 -25.06 22.57
CA LEU A 381 -14.40 -26.19 22.63
C LEU A 381 -13.28 -26.01 21.60
N PRO A 382 -12.05 -26.47 21.91
CA PRO A 382 -11.59 -27.12 23.14
C PRO A 382 -11.36 -26.17 24.31
N VAL A 383 -11.24 -24.84 24.04
CA VAL A 383 -11.03 -23.79 25.03
C VAL A 383 -11.74 -22.51 24.61
N ASN A 384 -12.24 -21.77 25.57
CA ASN A 384 -12.77 -20.41 25.37
C ASN A 384 -11.59 -19.44 25.42
N THR A 385 -11.23 -18.82 24.28
CA THR A 385 -10.11 -17.88 24.19
C THR A 385 -10.59 -16.45 24.12
N THR A 386 -9.86 -15.56 24.81
CA THR A 386 -10.00 -14.11 24.67
C THR A 386 -8.63 -13.49 24.49
N ASP A 387 -8.53 -12.51 23.60
CA ASP A 387 -7.30 -11.75 23.37
C ASP A 387 -7.64 -10.28 23.14
N ASP A 388 -7.33 -9.43 24.12
CA ASP A 388 -7.50 -7.99 24.04
C ASP A 388 -6.15 -7.33 23.88
N ARG A 389 -5.83 -6.89 22.66
CA ARG A 389 -4.56 -6.27 22.28
C ARG A 389 -4.76 -4.82 21.89
N ALA A 390 -3.87 -3.95 22.36
CA ALA A 390 -3.83 -2.56 21.96
C ALA A 390 -2.39 -2.06 21.84
N SER A 391 -2.11 -1.30 20.82
CA SER A 391 -0.79 -0.70 20.55
C SER A 391 -0.90 0.79 20.32
N ASN A 392 0.03 1.53 20.90
CA ASN A 392 0.20 2.97 20.72
C ASN A 392 1.57 3.24 20.13
N TYR A 393 1.63 4.01 19.06
CA TYR A 393 2.86 4.41 18.40
C TYR A 393 2.93 5.94 18.38
N ALA A 394 4.03 6.49 18.82
CA ALA A 394 4.31 7.93 18.70
C ALA A 394 5.67 8.11 18.04
N GLY A 395 5.71 8.82 16.95
CA GLY A 395 6.90 8.88 16.12
C GLY A 395 7.09 10.16 15.36
N LEU A 396 8.19 10.20 14.63
CA LEU A 396 8.62 11.30 13.80
C LEU A 396 9.33 10.79 12.56
N GLN A 397 8.97 11.35 11.43
CA GLN A 397 9.77 11.27 10.21
C GLN A 397 10.32 12.66 9.88
N VAL A 398 11.61 12.74 9.60
CA VAL A 398 12.23 13.95 9.06
C VAL A 398 12.93 13.59 7.79
N THR A 399 12.63 14.32 6.74
CA THR A 399 13.11 13.93 5.42
C THR A 399 13.56 15.13 4.56
N PHE A 400 14.73 15.09 3.76
CA PHE A 400 15.33 16.11 2.87
C PHE A 400 15.65 15.58 1.49
N ASN A 401 15.16 16.19 0.49
CA ASN A 401 15.55 15.96 -0.89
C ASN A 401 16.30 17.16 -1.42
N ALA A 402 17.41 16.91 -2.09
CA ALA A 402 18.17 17.94 -2.75
C ALA A 402 18.66 17.48 -4.11
N HIS A 403 18.42 18.32 -5.12
CA HIS A 403 19.06 18.19 -6.40
C HIS A 403 20.36 19.02 -6.42
N ILE A 404 21.50 18.34 -6.55
CA ILE A 404 22.83 18.96 -6.55
C ILE A 404 23.59 18.53 -7.79
N ALA A 405 23.63 19.38 -8.81
CA ALA A 405 24.25 19.10 -10.11
C ALA A 405 23.60 17.88 -10.81
N ARG A 406 24.19 16.70 -10.70
CA ARG A 406 23.69 15.43 -11.29
C ARG A 406 23.21 14.43 -10.25
N ASN A 407 23.18 14.83 -9.00
CA ASN A 407 22.78 14.00 -7.88
C ASN A 407 21.38 14.41 -7.42
N ASP A 408 20.50 13.45 -7.25
CA ASP A 408 19.23 13.57 -6.55
C ASP A 408 19.41 12.85 -5.20
N VAL A 409 19.82 13.63 -4.19
CA VAL A 409 20.16 13.11 -2.86
C VAL A 409 18.91 13.10 -1.98
N GLN A 410 18.66 11.96 -1.36
CA GLN A 410 17.66 11.78 -0.33
C GLN A 410 18.35 11.28 0.95
N ALA A 411 17.98 11.79 2.10
CA ALA A 411 18.46 11.26 3.37
C ALA A 411 17.48 11.59 4.50
N GLY A 412 17.40 10.85 5.62
CA GLY A 412 16.44 11.11 6.68
C GLY A 412 16.60 10.29 7.93
N ILE A 413 15.71 10.58 8.84
CA ILE A 413 15.49 9.80 10.05
C ILE A 413 14.00 9.44 10.15
N TYR A 414 13.75 8.24 10.60
CA TYR A 414 12.42 7.73 10.95
C TYR A 414 12.53 7.03 12.29
N GLY A 415 11.51 7.16 13.12
CA GLY A 415 11.49 6.41 14.35
C GLY A 415 10.21 6.60 15.13
N PHE A 416 9.91 5.60 15.95
CA PHE A 416 8.77 5.62 16.86
C PHE A 416 9.08 4.88 18.16
N GLY A 417 8.40 5.28 19.21
CA GLY A 417 8.22 4.50 20.43
C GLY A 417 6.88 3.77 20.36
N GLN A 418 6.87 2.53 20.79
CA GLN A 418 5.70 1.66 20.84
C GLN A 418 5.42 1.26 22.28
N HIS A 419 4.13 1.23 22.64
CA HIS A 419 3.66 0.71 23.91
C HIS A 419 2.44 -0.18 23.66
N ASP A 420 2.57 -1.44 24.04
CA ASP A 420 1.55 -2.47 23.85
C ASP A 420 0.96 -2.91 25.20
N ASN A 421 -0.34 -3.21 25.16
CA ASN A 421 -1.08 -3.82 26.24
C ASN A 421 -1.84 -5.02 25.68
N GLN A 422 -1.66 -6.19 26.28
CA GLN A 422 -2.38 -7.40 25.92
C GLN A 422 -2.96 -8.05 27.16
N VAL A 423 -4.20 -8.55 27.04
CA VAL A 423 -4.81 -9.46 28.00
C VAL A 423 -5.23 -10.71 27.25
N PHE A 424 -4.68 -11.85 27.60
CA PHE A 424 -4.97 -13.13 26.99
C PHE A 424 -5.52 -14.11 28.03
N ALA A 425 -6.50 -14.91 27.63
CA ALA A 425 -7.02 -16.02 28.42
C ALA A 425 -7.37 -17.21 27.52
N ALA A 426 -7.28 -18.42 28.08
CA ALA A 426 -7.66 -19.67 27.42
C ALA A 426 -8.26 -20.62 28.46
N GLU A 427 -9.56 -20.55 28.66
CA GLU A 427 -10.30 -21.28 29.70
C GLU A 427 -10.91 -22.58 29.19
N PRO A 428 -10.72 -23.72 29.86
CA PRO A 428 -9.91 -23.92 31.06
C PRO A 428 -8.43 -24.05 30.74
N GLY A 429 -7.55 -23.42 31.50
CA GLY A 429 -6.11 -23.63 31.39
C GLY A 429 -5.28 -22.41 31.72
N LEU A 430 -5.64 -21.23 31.21
CA LEU A 430 -4.96 -19.98 31.52
C LEU A 430 -5.96 -18.90 31.91
N ASP A 431 -5.91 -18.47 33.17
CA ASP A 431 -6.68 -17.31 33.63
C ASP A 431 -6.26 -16.03 32.90
N PRO A 432 -7.13 -15.01 32.81
CA PRO A 432 -6.79 -13.76 32.17
C PRO A 432 -5.48 -13.16 32.67
N THR A 433 -4.48 -13.14 31.82
CA THR A 433 -3.13 -12.65 32.13
C THR A 433 -2.83 -11.40 31.33
N ARG A 434 -2.43 -10.33 32.04
CA ARG A 434 -2.11 -9.04 31.41
C ARG A 434 -0.62 -8.84 31.28
N GLN A 435 -0.22 -8.35 30.10
CA GLN A 435 1.14 -7.92 29.83
C GLN A 435 1.20 -6.52 29.25
N LEU A 436 2.26 -5.81 29.60
CA LEU A 436 2.65 -4.53 29.04
C LEU A 436 4.03 -4.67 28.43
N ALA A 437 4.20 -4.27 27.18
CA ALA A 437 5.48 -4.24 26.51
C ALA A 437 5.78 -2.82 26.00
N SER A 438 7.04 -2.45 25.94
CA SER A 438 7.48 -1.18 25.37
C SER A 438 8.76 -1.35 24.59
N GLY A 439 8.84 -0.70 23.47
CA GLY A 439 10.00 -0.74 22.59
C GLY A 439 9.97 0.37 21.57
N GLY A 440 10.75 0.25 20.53
CA GLY A 440 10.74 1.21 19.45
C GLY A 440 11.79 0.91 18.38
N LEU A 441 11.64 1.64 17.29
CA LEU A 441 12.52 1.60 16.14
C LEU A 441 13.07 3.00 15.88
N VAL A 442 14.38 3.10 15.60
CA VAL A 442 15.01 4.33 15.12
C VAL A 442 15.87 3.98 13.91
N GLU A 443 15.68 4.70 12.84
CA GLU A 443 16.36 4.46 11.58
C GLU A 443 16.92 5.76 11.01
N ALA A 444 18.05 5.64 10.33
CA ALA A 444 18.64 6.72 9.54
C ALA A 444 19.01 6.20 8.16
N PHE A 445 18.81 6.99 7.13
CA PHE A 445 19.08 6.58 5.76
C PHE A 445 19.68 7.71 4.91
N VAL A 446 20.38 7.32 3.88
CA VAL A 446 20.83 8.20 2.80
C VAL A 446 20.80 7.43 1.49
N ASP A 447 20.39 8.10 0.45
CA ASP A 447 20.33 7.60 -0.92
C ASP A 447 20.75 8.68 -1.90
N ASP A 448 21.43 8.30 -2.98
CA ASP A 448 21.80 9.21 -4.08
C ASP A 448 21.48 8.55 -5.43
N LYS A 449 20.73 9.24 -6.26
CA LYS A 449 20.46 8.91 -7.65
C LYS A 449 21.33 9.78 -8.54
N PHE A 450 22.49 9.25 -8.93
CA PHE A 450 23.48 9.94 -9.74
C PHE A 450 23.21 9.77 -11.24
N LYS A 451 22.83 10.85 -11.92
CA LYS A 451 22.64 10.91 -13.38
C LYS A 451 23.99 11.01 -14.09
N VAL A 452 24.60 9.86 -14.39
CA VAL A 452 25.87 9.78 -15.13
C VAL A 452 25.74 10.45 -16.49
N THR A 453 24.65 10.15 -17.19
CA THR A 453 24.23 10.72 -18.47
C THR A 453 22.72 10.88 -18.50
N ASN A 454 22.16 11.43 -19.57
CA ASN A 454 20.70 11.52 -19.75
C ASN A 454 20.01 10.15 -19.94
N TRP A 455 20.77 9.07 -20.11
CA TRP A 455 20.27 7.72 -20.36
C TRP A 455 20.78 6.69 -19.33
N LEU A 456 21.60 7.11 -18.35
CA LEU A 456 22.16 6.23 -17.32
C LEU A 456 22.10 6.92 -15.95
N THR A 457 21.36 6.32 -15.05
CA THR A 457 21.27 6.69 -13.63
C THR A 457 21.77 5.53 -12.76
N LEU A 458 22.60 5.84 -11.78
CA LEU A 458 23.05 4.93 -10.75
C LEU A 458 22.41 5.35 -9.43
N MET A 459 21.93 4.39 -8.67
CA MET A 459 21.40 4.59 -7.32
C MET A 459 22.31 3.87 -6.32
N ALA A 460 22.62 4.53 -5.22
CA ALA A 460 23.33 3.95 -4.09
C ALA A 460 22.82 4.53 -2.79
N GLY A 461 22.45 3.65 -1.87
CA GLY A 461 21.91 4.06 -0.59
C GLY A 461 22.25 3.09 0.54
N VAL A 462 22.04 3.56 1.76
CA VAL A 462 22.17 2.74 2.97
C VAL A 462 21.14 3.18 4.01
N ARG A 463 20.53 2.21 4.66
CA ARG A 463 19.66 2.40 5.83
C ARG A 463 20.25 1.68 7.02
N GLN A 464 20.32 2.38 8.16
CA GLN A 464 20.73 1.85 9.44
C GLN A 464 19.54 1.80 10.37
N SER A 465 19.21 0.62 10.87
CA SER A 465 18.07 0.40 11.78
C SER A 465 18.58 -0.01 13.16
N HIS A 466 17.91 0.49 14.19
CA HIS A 466 18.12 0.14 15.59
C HIS A 466 16.77 -0.13 16.24
N PHE A 467 16.49 -1.38 16.54
CA PHE A 467 15.30 -1.84 17.23
C PHE A 467 15.62 -2.12 18.70
N THR A 468 14.74 -1.73 19.60
CA THR A 468 14.88 -1.92 21.04
C THR A 468 13.56 -2.39 21.63
N ALA A 469 13.59 -3.54 22.27
CA ALA A 469 12.54 -4.13 23.08
C ALA A 469 13.21 -4.95 24.19
N ASP A 470 12.67 -6.11 24.58
CA ASP A 470 13.39 -7.11 25.41
C ASP A 470 14.65 -7.64 24.69
N ILE A 471 14.65 -7.65 23.38
CA ILE A 471 15.84 -7.82 22.55
C ILE A 471 16.25 -6.48 21.92
N THR A 472 17.53 -6.37 21.57
CA THR A 472 18.07 -5.21 20.85
C THR A 472 18.75 -5.69 19.59
N GLU A 473 18.35 -5.13 18.45
CA GLU A 473 18.91 -5.47 17.15
C GLU A 473 19.39 -4.25 16.38
N ASN A 474 20.40 -4.49 15.54
CA ASN A 474 20.91 -3.51 14.59
C ASN A 474 20.98 -4.13 13.21
N ALA A 475 20.63 -3.36 12.20
CA ALA A 475 20.77 -3.78 10.82
C ALA A 475 21.30 -2.63 9.95
N THR A 476 22.21 -2.99 9.03
CA THR A 476 22.71 -2.10 7.99
C THR A 476 22.26 -2.66 6.65
N SER A 477 21.49 -1.90 5.91
CA SER A 477 20.82 -2.32 4.68
C SER A 477 21.32 -1.49 3.49
N PRO A 478 22.43 -1.89 2.83
CA PRO A 478 22.93 -1.25 1.62
C PRO A 478 22.04 -1.59 0.42
N ARG A 479 21.94 -0.66 -0.53
CA ARG A 479 21.12 -0.76 -1.73
C ARG A 479 21.82 -0.14 -2.92
N PHE A 480 21.75 -0.82 -4.07
CA PHE A 480 22.36 -0.38 -5.32
C PHE A 480 21.41 -0.62 -6.47
N GLY A 481 21.27 0.36 -7.33
CA GLY A 481 20.39 0.29 -8.48
C GLY A 481 20.99 0.92 -9.72
N VAL A 482 20.55 0.49 -10.88
CA VAL A 482 20.93 1.04 -12.19
C VAL A 482 19.67 1.14 -13.04
N ALA A 483 19.47 2.30 -13.65
CA ALA A 483 18.48 2.51 -14.71
C ALA A 483 19.15 2.94 -15.99
N VAL A 484 18.86 2.24 -17.09
CA VAL A 484 19.45 2.50 -18.42
C VAL A 484 18.35 2.69 -19.44
N GLN A 485 18.22 3.88 -20.00
CA GLN A 485 17.32 4.17 -21.09
C GLN A 485 18.00 3.90 -22.44
N ILE A 486 17.36 3.13 -23.32
CA ILE A 486 17.83 3.00 -24.70
C ILE A 486 17.37 4.22 -25.49
N PRO A 487 18.26 5.09 -25.95
CA PRO A 487 17.90 6.23 -26.78
C PRO A 487 17.11 5.81 -28.01
N LYS A 488 16.13 6.62 -28.46
CA LYS A 488 15.21 6.40 -29.60
C LYS A 488 14.08 5.36 -29.34
N LEU A 489 14.28 4.33 -28.54
CA LEU A 489 13.25 3.37 -28.15
C LEU A 489 12.52 3.79 -26.90
N ASN A 490 13.16 4.59 -26.07
CA ASN A 490 12.70 4.97 -24.71
C ASN A 490 12.47 3.75 -23.79
N TRP A 491 13.04 2.61 -24.11
CA TRP A 491 13.01 1.44 -23.22
C TRP A 491 13.92 1.69 -22.04
N VAL A 492 13.46 1.32 -20.85
CA VAL A 492 14.22 1.48 -19.60
C VAL A 492 14.50 0.12 -18.99
N PHE A 493 15.79 -0.26 -18.94
CA PHE A 493 16.26 -1.41 -18.18
C PHE A 493 16.60 -0.98 -16.76
N ARG A 494 16.21 -1.79 -15.78
CA ARG A 494 16.51 -1.61 -14.37
C ARG A 494 17.22 -2.85 -13.83
N ALA A 495 18.16 -2.63 -12.92
CA ALA A 495 18.76 -3.69 -12.13
C ALA A 495 18.95 -3.18 -10.70
N PHE A 496 18.68 -4.04 -9.74
CA PHE A 496 18.75 -3.71 -8.33
C PHE A 496 19.35 -4.86 -7.54
N TYR A 497 20.09 -4.48 -6.49
CA TYR A 497 20.56 -5.36 -5.42
C TYR A 497 20.44 -4.63 -4.10
N GLY A 498 19.82 -5.25 -3.10
CA GLY A 498 19.66 -4.60 -1.81
C GLY A 498 19.42 -5.57 -0.66
N HIS A 499 19.68 -5.03 0.54
CA HIS A 499 19.34 -5.67 1.80
C HIS A 499 18.23 -4.92 2.50
N PHE A 500 17.38 -5.67 3.22
CA PHE A 500 16.29 -5.11 3.99
C PHE A 500 16.27 -5.71 5.38
N TYR A 501 15.64 -5.01 6.31
CA TYR A 501 15.44 -5.45 7.68
C TYR A 501 14.01 -5.11 8.10
N GLN A 502 13.33 -6.09 8.66
CA GLN A 502 12.04 -5.96 9.27
C GLN A 502 12.16 -6.30 10.76
N PRO A 503 11.81 -5.37 11.68
CA PRO A 503 11.87 -5.63 13.11
C PRO A 503 10.83 -6.66 13.53
N PRO A 504 11.10 -7.43 14.60
CA PRO A 504 10.12 -8.35 15.15
C PRO A 504 8.96 -7.59 15.79
N PRO A 505 7.75 -8.17 15.77
CA PRO A 505 6.64 -7.61 16.53
C PRO A 505 6.93 -7.59 18.03
N LEU A 506 6.56 -6.48 18.69
CA LEU A 506 6.94 -6.22 20.10
C LEU A 506 6.41 -7.29 21.08
N LEU A 507 5.14 -7.70 20.92
CA LEU A 507 4.48 -8.67 21.80
C LEU A 507 4.97 -10.12 21.63
N THR A 508 5.73 -10.43 20.59
CA THR A 508 6.21 -11.78 20.32
C THR A 508 7.50 -12.14 21.07
N ALA A 509 8.17 -11.16 21.61
CA ALA A 509 9.33 -11.38 22.47
C ALA A 509 8.95 -11.72 23.91
N SER A 510 7.68 -11.51 24.28
CA SER A 510 7.17 -11.66 25.65
C SER A 510 5.64 -11.82 25.63
N GLY A 511 5.02 -12.35 26.65
CA GLY A 511 3.59 -12.26 26.75
C GLY A 511 2.84 -13.42 27.38
N PRO A 512 1.52 -13.23 27.56
CA PRO A 512 0.63 -14.26 28.05
C PRO A 512 0.67 -15.54 27.21
N LEU A 513 0.92 -15.42 25.90
CA LEU A 513 1.17 -16.57 25.02
C LEU A 513 2.38 -17.40 25.45
N ILE A 514 3.43 -16.80 26.00
CA ILE A 514 4.57 -17.51 26.57
C ILE A 514 4.13 -18.30 27.82
N GLU A 515 3.32 -17.71 28.69
CA GLU A 515 2.79 -18.38 29.89
C GLU A 515 1.86 -19.53 29.48
N PHE A 516 0.98 -19.32 28.50
CA PHE A 516 0.14 -20.37 27.93
C PHE A 516 0.96 -21.48 27.31
N ALA A 517 1.97 -21.14 26.50
CA ALA A 517 2.89 -22.11 25.89
C ALA A 517 3.61 -22.94 26.96
N ASN A 518 4.10 -22.30 28.03
CA ASN A 518 4.76 -22.98 29.14
C ASN A 518 3.79 -23.88 29.91
N ALA A 519 2.57 -23.39 30.18
CA ALA A 519 1.51 -24.16 30.83
C ALA A 519 1.08 -25.37 29.99
N SER A 520 1.03 -25.20 28.68
CA SER A 520 0.69 -26.25 27.70
C SER A 520 1.90 -27.17 27.37
N ASN A 521 3.05 -26.97 28.03
CA ASN A 521 4.30 -27.70 27.80
C ASN A 521 4.86 -27.53 26.37
N THR A 522 4.56 -26.40 25.73
CA THR A 522 5.15 -25.95 24.46
C THR A 522 6.31 -25.01 24.74
N SER A 523 7.31 -24.97 23.88
CA SER A 523 8.44 -24.05 24.03
C SER A 523 8.22 -22.81 23.16
N PHE A 524 8.55 -21.62 23.69
CA PHE A 524 8.57 -20.39 22.95
C PHE A 524 10.00 -19.85 22.81
N ILE A 525 10.36 -19.39 21.61
CA ILE A 525 11.62 -18.72 21.33
C ILE A 525 11.33 -17.29 20.93
N PRO A 526 12.00 -16.26 21.50
CA PRO A 526 11.86 -14.86 21.04
C PRO A 526 12.13 -14.73 19.55
N LEU A 527 11.28 -13.96 18.84
CA LEU A 527 11.49 -13.69 17.45
C LEU A 527 12.66 -12.73 17.23
N HIS A 528 13.41 -12.99 16.18
CA HIS A 528 14.41 -12.09 15.64
C HIS A 528 13.89 -11.45 14.36
N GLY A 529 14.37 -10.24 14.05
CA GLY A 529 13.98 -9.53 12.85
C GLY A 529 14.34 -10.27 11.56
N GLU A 530 13.44 -10.18 10.58
CA GLU A 530 13.66 -10.72 9.25
C GLU A 530 14.72 -9.90 8.49
N ARG A 531 15.54 -10.61 7.71
CA ARG A 531 16.61 -10.01 6.90
C ARG A 531 16.54 -10.55 5.50
N ASP A 532 16.31 -9.66 4.54
CA ASP A 532 16.16 -10.02 3.15
C ASP A 532 17.33 -9.54 2.31
N GLU A 533 17.65 -10.35 1.32
CA GLU A 533 18.54 -10.04 0.21
C GLU A 533 17.71 -10.13 -1.08
N GLU A 534 17.60 -9.04 -1.82
CA GLU A 534 16.82 -8.97 -3.05
C GLU A 534 17.70 -8.66 -4.26
N HIS A 535 17.47 -9.41 -5.34
CA HIS A 535 17.94 -9.12 -6.69
C HIS A 535 16.73 -8.91 -7.59
N GLN A 536 16.67 -7.79 -8.29
CA GLN A 536 15.58 -7.53 -9.23
C GLN A 536 16.11 -6.98 -10.55
N PHE A 537 15.49 -7.42 -11.65
CA PHE A 537 15.72 -6.90 -12.99
C PHE A 537 14.39 -6.51 -13.60
N GLY A 538 14.34 -5.36 -14.26
CA GLY A 538 13.12 -4.86 -14.86
C GLY A 538 13.35 -4.28 -16.26
N LEU A 539 12.29 -4.28 -17.05
CA LEU A 539 12.23 -3.67 -18.36
C LEU A 539 10.90 -2.97 -18.56
N THR A 540 10.93 -1.68 -18.81
CA THR A 540 9.75 -0.92 -19.21
C THR A 540 9.82 -0.57 -20.69
N ILE A 541 8.73 -0.85 -21.42
CA ILE A 541 8.59 -0.60 -22.87
C ILE A 541 7.39 0.31 -23.09
N PRO A 542 7.59 1.62 -23.28
CA PRO A 542 6.53 2.51 -23.74
C PRO A 542 6.34 2.35 -25.24
N PHE A 543 5.10 2.18 -25.70
CA PHE A 543 4.79 2.06 -27.11
C PHE A 543 3.45 2.71 -27.44
N ARG A 544 3.44 3.80 -28.21
CA ARG A 544 2.21 4.52 -28.65
C ARG A 544 1.22 4.80 -27.51
N GLY A 545 1.72 5.18 -26.35
CA GLY A 545 0.92 5.43 -25.15
C GLY A 545 0.60 4.17 -24.32
N TRP A 546 0.92 2.97 -24.80
CA TRP A 546 0.92 1.76 -23.98
C TRP A 546 2.17 1.74 -23.10
N ALA A 547 2.04 1.19 -21.90
CA ALA A 547 3.16 0.90 -21.03
C ALA A 547 3.15 -0.61 -20.71
N LEU A 548 4.20 -1.30 -21.11
CA LEU A 548 4.51 -2.66 -20.69
C LEU A 548 5.65 -2.59 -19.69
N ASP A 549 5.45 -3.17 -18.51
CA ASP A 549 6.48 -3.32 -17.49
C ASP A 549 6.64 -4.80 -17.16
N ALA A 550 7.87 -5.29 -17.19
CA ALA A 550 8.20 -6.68 -16.91
C ALA A 550 9.36 -6.72 -15.92
N ASP A 551 9.17 -7.42 -14.82
CA ASP A 551 10.15 -7.57 -13.76
C ASP A 551 10.39 -9.04 -13.44
N THR A 552 11.61 -9.38 -13.02
CA THR A 552 11.93 -10.65 -12.38
C THR A 552 12.75 -10.37 -11.13
N PHE A 553 12.46 -11.10 -10.07
CA PHE A 553 13.17 -10.93 -8.80
C PHE A 553 13.41 -12.25 -8.09
N GLU A 554 14.39 -12.23 -7.21
CA GLU A 554 14.68 -13.25 -6.23
C GLU A 554 14.89 -12.56 -4.88
N THR A 555 14.11 -12.97 -3.87
CA THR A 555 14.27 -12.57 -2.47
C THR A 555 14.66 -13.78 -1.64
N ARG A 556 15.73 -13.65 -0.87
CA ARG A 556 16.19 -14.62 0.12
C ARG A 556 16.00 -14.03 1.50
N ALA A 557 15.06 -14.56 2.25
CA ALA A 557 14.82 -14.16 3.63
C ALA A 557 15.53 -15.08 4.63
N LYS A 558 15.97 -14.50 5.73
CA LYS A 558 16.40 -15.18 6.94
C LYS A 558 15.52 -14.74 8.10
N ASN A 559 15.12 -15.64 8.97
CA ASN A 559 14.07 -15.44 9.96
C ASN A 559 12.78 -14.94 9.29
N PHE A 560 12.35 -15.62 8.26
CA PHE A 560 11.15 -15.28 7.49
C PHE A 560 9.93 -15.27 8.41
N PHE A 561 9.19 -14.17 8.42
CA PHE A 561 7.98 -14.03 9.22
C PHE A 561 6.81 -14.76 8.59
N ASP A 562 6.19 -15.57 9.41
CA ASP A 562 4.96 -16.29 9.15
C ASP A 562 4.09 -16.23 10.41
N HIS A 563 2.92 -16.83 10.42
CA HIS A 563 2.03 -16.81 11.57
C HIS A 563 1.22 -18.11 11.68
N ASN A 564 0.74 -18.39 12.88
CA ASN A 564 -0.16 -19.51 13.19
C ASN A 564 -1.33 -19.03 14.04
N ASN A 565 -2.46 -19.73 13.97
CA ASN A 565 -3.62 -19.47 14.80
C ASN A 565 -3.56 -20.20 16.14
N VAL A 566 -4.30 -19.68 17.11
CA VAL A 566 -4.62 -20.40 18.35
C VAL A 566 -5.89 -21.19 18.14
N GLY A 567 -5.77 -22.50 17.86
CA GLY A 567 -6.92 -23.39 17.60
C GLY A 567 -7.75 -22.94 16.40
N GLU A 568 -9.07 -22.90 16.54
CA GLU A 568 -10.04 -22.44 15.54
C GLU A 568 -10.28 -20.92 15.64
N SER A 569 -9.48 -20.20 16.42
CA SER A 569 -9.65 -18.77 16.63
C SER A 569 -8.99 -17.94 15.53
N ASN A 570 -9.42 -16.69 15.38
CA ASN A 570 -8.75 -15.67 14.56
C ASN A 570 -7.61 -14.95 15.31
N ILE A 571 -7.08 -15.56 16.36
CA ILE A 571 -5.94 -15.06 17.10
C ILE A 571 -4.67 -15.58 16.45
N PHE A 572 -3.95 -14.69 15.78
CA PHE A 572 -2.69 -15.00 15.14
C PHE A 572 -1.51 -14.69 16.05
N PHE A 573 -0.52 -15.55 16.06
CA PHE A 573 0.77 -15.26 16.64
C PHE A 573 1.87 -15.51 15.60
N PRO A 574 2.82 -14.58 15.45
CA PRO A 574 3.87 -14.70 14.47
C PRO A 574 4.87 -15.77 14.86
N VAL A 575 5.41 -16.42 13.86
CA VAL A 575 6.53 -17.34 13.93
C VAL A 575 7.61 -16.88 12.96
N THR A 576 8.85 -17.32 13.19
CA THR A 576 9.92 -17.16 12.20
C THR A 576 10.44 -18.51 11.75
N ILE A 577 10.70 -18.63 10.45
CA ILE A 577 11.27 -19.80 9.81
C ILE A 577 12.73 -19.49 9.43
N ASP A 578 13.64 -20.46 9.46
CA ASP A 578 15.08 -20.27 9.21
C ASP A 578 15.36 -19.53 7.91
N GLY A 579 14.66 -19.87 6.82
CA GLY A 579 14.83 -19.17 5.57
C GLY A 579 13.66 -19.31 4.60
N ALA A 580 13.49 -18.30 3.75
CA ALA A 580 12.61 -18.37 2.61
C ALA A 580 13.33 -18.00 1.32
N LEU A 581 12.82 -18.51 0.21
CA LEU A 581 13.23 -18.17 -1.15
C LEU A 581 11.98 -17.87 -1.97
N ILE A 582 11.91 -16.64 -2.44
CA ILE A 582 10.80 -16.18 -3.28
C ILE A 582 11.37 -15.76 -4.62
N GLN A 583 10.84 -16.33 -5.69
CA GLN A 583 11.24 -16.04 -7.06
C GLN A 583 10.00 -15.79 -7.90
N ALA A 584 10.01 -14.75 -8.70
CA ALA A 584 8.91 -14.49 -9.61
C ALA A 584 9.37 -13.75 -10.87
N TRP A 585 8.48 -13.78 -11.88
CA TRP A 585 8.45 -12.79 -12.92
C TRP A 585 7.04 -12.23 -13.04
N GLU A 586 6.98 -10.94 -13.27
CA GLU A 586 5.77 -10.13 -13.24
C GLU A 586 5.64 -9.34 -14.54
N ILE A 587 4.41 -9.15 -15.00
CA ILE A 587 4.10 -8.31 -16.15
C ILE A 587 2.92 -7.42 -15.79
N THR A 588 3.05 -6.12 -16.08
CA THR A 588 1.91 -5.21 -16.14
C THR A 588 1.82 -4.59 -17.54
N LEU A 589 0.58 -4.42 -18.00
CA LEU A 589 0.29 -3.73 -19.26
C LEU A 589 -0.84 -2.74 -19.01
N ARG A 590 -0.61 -1.48 -19.33
CA ARG A 590 -1.67 -0.44 -19.34
C ARG A 590 -1.78 0.17 -20.74
N SER A 591 -3.01 0.30 -21.23
CA SER A 591 -3.26 0.99 -22.50
C SER A 591 -3.35 2.52 -22.28
N PRO A 592 -3.12 3.32 -23.35
CA PRO A 592 -3.61 4.68 -23.36
C PRO A 592 -5.14 4.68 -23.37
N ARG A 593 -5.75 5.86 -23.29
CA ARG A 593 -7.21 5.99 -23.45
C ARG A 593 -7.62 5.65 -24.88
N LEU A 594 -8.13 4.44 -25.06
CA LEU A 594 -8.53 3.88 -26.35
C LEU A 594 -9.78 4.61 -26.86
N TRP A 595 -9.75 5.12 -28.10
CA TRP A 595 -10.84 5.88 -28.74
C TRP A 595 -11.40 7.01 -27.88
N ASN A 596 -10.59 7.59 -26.98
CA ASN A 596 -10.99 8.60 -25.98
C ASN A 596 -12.13 8.13 -25.04
N ARG A 597 -12.30 6.81 -24.85
CA ARG A 597 -13.43 6.27 -24.09
C ARG A 597 -13.06 5.40 -22.92
N GLY A 598 -11.93 4.75 -22.93
CA GLY A 598 -11.58 3.85 -21.83
C GLY A 598 -10.20 3.25 -21.99
N HIS A 599 -9.78 2.43 -21.05
CA HIS A 599 -8.50 1.74 -21.09
C HIS A 599 -8.63 0.27 -20.67
N VAL A 600 -7.57 -0.48 -20.93
CA VAL A 600 -7.42 -1.86 -20.47
C VAL A 600 -6.14 -1.97 -19.65
N HIS A 601 -6.17 -2.86 -18.66
CA HIS A 601 -5.01 -3.22 -17.87
C HIS A 601 -4.87 -4.74 -17.76
N LEU A 602 -3.64 -5.18 -17.53
CA LEU A 602 -3.32 -6.56 -17.23
C LEU A 602 -2.23 -6.57 -16.18
N ALA A 603 -2.40 -7.40 -15.15
CA ALA A 603 -1.40 -7.72 -14.16
C ALA A 603 -1.23 -9.25 -14.10
N TYR A 604 -0.01 -9.73 -14.31
CA TYR A 604 0.30 -11.15 -14.28
C TYR A 604 1.55 -11.41 -13.44
N SER A 605 1.49 -12.44 -12.62
CA SER A 605 2.64 -12.96 -11.87
C SER A 605 2.76 -14.47 -12.02
N ASN A 606 3.99 -14.94 -12.23
CA ASN A 606 4.36 -16.34 -12.02
C ASN A 606 5.37 -16.36 -10.87
N GLN A 607 4.98 -16.93 -9.75
CA GLN A 607 5.68 -16.87 -8.49
C GLN A 607 5.95 -18.26 -7.93
N LEU A 608 7.02 -18.37 -7.15
CA LEU A 608 7.32 -19.51 -6.29
C LEU A 608 7.80 -18.96 -4.95
N ALA A 609 7.00 -19.15 -3.91
CA ALA A 609 7.33 -18.81 -2.53
C ALA A 609 7.59 -20.11 -1.74
N GLN A 610 8.77 -20.25 -1.18
CA GLN A 610 9.21 -21.47 -0.51
C GLN A 610 9.91 -21.13 0.80
N ALA A 611 9.69 -21.94 1.82
CA ALA A 611 10.42 -21.90 3.06
C ALA A 611 11.26 -23.16 3.28
N ARG A 612 12.26 -23.06 4.15
CA ARG A 612 13.10 -24.18 4.58
C ARG A 612 13.54 -24.02 6.03
N GLY A 613 13.91 -25.15 6.63
CA GLY A 613 14.50 -25.16 7.94
C GLY A 613 13.46 -25.16 9.07
N ALA A 614 13.95 -25.08 10.30
CA ALA A 614 13.12 -25.12 11.48
C ALA A 614 12.49 -23.77 11.79
N ILE A 615 11.46 -23.77 12.62
CA ILE A 615 10.97 -22.56 13.30
C ILE A 615 12.10 -22.02 14.18
N THR A 616 12.48 -20.76 13.97
CA THR A 616 13.57 -20.08 14.67
C THR A 616 13.07 -19.12 15.75
N GLY A 617 11.78 -18.83 15.77
CA GLY A 617 11.13 -18.00 16.77
C GLY A 617 9.62 -18.22 16.80
N GLY A 618 8.98 -17.89 17.90
CA GLY A 618 7.55 -18.10 18.16
C GLY A 618 7.28 -19.40 18.90
N LEU A 619 6.07 -19.91 18.78
CA LEU A 619 5.68 -21.19 19.39
C LEU A 619 6.34 -22.35 18.66
N ILE A 620 7.09 -23.17 19.40
CA ILE A 620 7.63 -24.40 18.87
C ILE A 620 6.62 -25.53 19.05
N CYS A 621 6.47 -26.30 18.01
CA CYS A 621 5.65 -27.52 18.00
C CYS A 621 5.89 -28.47 19.18
N PHE A 622 4.82 -28.98 19.76
CA PHE A 622 4.90 -30.03 20.76
C PHE A 622 4.03 -31.24 20.36
N PRO A 623 4.53 -32.47 20.49
CA PRO A 623 5.92 -32.79 20.80
C PRO A 623 6.88 -32.52 19.63
N PRO A 624 8.14 -32.16 19.90
CA PRO A 624 9.11 -31.81 18.85
C PRO A 624 9.33 -32.88 17.78
N ALA A 625 8.98 -34.12 18.10
CA ALA A 625 9.09 -35.27 17.20
C ALA A 625 7.87 -35.48 16.30
N SER A 626 6.85 -34.61 16.40
CA SER A 626 5.66 -34.68 15.49
C SER A 626 6.12 -34.47 14.03
N PRO A 627 5.66 -35.31 13.08
CA PRO A 627 5.94 -35.11 11.65
C PRO A 627 5.56 -33.72 11.15
N ALA A 628 4.49 -33.10 11.68
CA ALA A 628 4.07 -31.77 11.36
C ALA A 628 5.06 -30.67 11.80
N CYS A 629 5.96 -31.00 12.73
CA CYS A 629 6.97 -30.07 13.27
C CYS A 629 8.38 -30.33 12.70
N GLN A 630 8.53 -31.33 11.85
CA GLN A 630 9.82 -31.60 11.20
C GLN A 630 9.94 -30.69 9.96
N PRO A 631 11.02 -29.89 9.88
CA PRO A 631 11.23 -29.09 8.66
C PRO A 631 11.38 -30.03 7.47
N PRO A 632 10.77 -29.70 6.33
CA PRO A 632 10.96 -30.50 5.12
C PRO A 632 12.43 -30.47 4.70
N PRO A 633 12.94 -31.57 4.10
CA PRO A 633 14.28 -31.56 3.56
C PRO A 633 14.36 -30.64 2.34
N GLY A 634 15.04 -29.50 2.49
CA GLY A 634 15.15 -28.46 1.45
C GLY A 634 14.02 -27.43 1.47
N TYR A 635 13.81 -26.77 0.34
CA TYR A 635 12.73 -25.81 0.17
C TYR A 635 11.40 -26.51 -0.13
N ALA A 636 10.34 -26.09 0.55
CA ALA A 636 8.96 -26.50 0.29
C ALA A 636 8.10 -25.26 0.03
N PRO A 637 7.09 -25.33 -0.86
CA PRO A 637 6.16 -24.24 -1.05
C PRO A 637 5.50 -23.82 0.26
N LEU A 638 5.34 -22.50 0.44
CA LEU A 638 4.51 -21.95 1.50
C LEU A 638 3.05 -22.31 1.24
N ASP A 639 2.21 -22.35 2.28
CA ASP A 639 0.79 -22.67 2.18
C ASP A 639 0.03 -21.70 1.26
N HIS A 640 0.43 -20.43 1.23
CA HIS A 640 -0.12 -19.39 0.36
C HIS A 640 0.64 -19.23 -0.98
N ASP A 641 1.49 -20.17 -1.39
CA ASP A 641 2.10 -20.12 -2.73
C ASP A 641 1.05 -20.39 -3.82
N GLN A 642 0.86 -19.46 -4.74
CA GLN A 642 0.06 -19.59 -5.95
C GLN A 642 0.90 -19.29 -7.18
N ARG A 643 1.10 -20.30 -8.02
CA ARG A 643 2.08 -20.23 -9.14
C ARG A 643 1.74 -19.20 -10.18
N ASN A 644 0.49 -19.01 -10.52
CA ASN A 644 0.06 -18.06 -11.55
C ASN A 644 -1.12 -17.25 -11.05
N THR A 645 -1.00 -15.94 -11.14
CA THR A 645 -2.08 -15.01 -10.86
C THR A 645 -2.20 -14.06 -12.04
N LEU A 646 -3.41 -13.92 -12.60
CA LEU A 646 -3.68 -13.03 -13.73
C LEU A 646 -4.92 -12.20 -13.40
N ASN A 647 -4.81 -10.90 -13.58
CA ASN A 647 -5.91 -9.96 -13.62
C ASN A 647 -5.94 -9.28 -14.98
N PHE A 648 -7.12 -9.26 -15.60
CA PHE A 648 -7.37 -8.53 -16.82
C PHE A 648 -8.63 -7.70 -16.67
N GLY A 649 -8.49 -6.40 -16.75
CA GLY A 649 -9.59 -5.47 -16.61
C GLY A 649 -9.71 -4.50 -17.77
N PHE A 650 -10.91 -3.99 -17.95
CA PHE A 650 -11.17 -2.88 -18.83
C PHE A 650 -12.22 -1.96 -18.23
N GLU A 651 -12.12 -0.68 -18.56
CA GLU A 651 -13.16 0.30 -18.33
C GLU A 651 -13.46 1.06 -19.62
N ALA A 652 -14.70 1.47 -19.80
CA ALA A 652 -15.10 2.25 -20.95
C ALA A 652 -16.26 3.20 -20.62
N THR A 653 -16.07 4.49 -20.93
CA THR A 653 -17.12 5.49 -20.91
C THR A 653 -18.03 5.31 -22.13
N LEU A 654 -19.29 5.06 -21.88
CA LEU A 654 -20.31 4.88 -22.89
C LEU A 654 -21.06 6.22 -23.14
N PRO A 655 -21.87 6.34 -24.22
CA PRO A 655 -22.74 7.49 -24.42
C PRO A 655 -23.65 7.75 -23.21
N TRP A 656 -24.15 8.99 -23.12
CA TRP A 656 -25.08 9.46 -22.07
C TRP A 656 -24.51 9.37 -20.66
N LYS A 657 -23.19 9.63 -20.46
CA LYS A 657 -22.49 9.59 -19.16
C LYS A 657 -22.67 8.25 -18.44
N SER A 658 -22.60 7.17 -19.18
CA SER A 658 -22.58 5.82 -18.65
C SER A 658 -21.17 5.26 -18.67
N LEU A 659 -20.89 4.32 -17.80
CA LEU A 659 -19.60 3.61 -17.69
C LEU A 659 -19.87 2.12 -17.59
N VAL A 660 -19.00 1.33 -18.18
CA VAL A 660 -18.87 -0.10 -17.94
C VAL A 660 -17.43 -0.40 -17.53
N SER A 661 -17.27 -1.17 -16.47
CA SER A 661 -15.99 -1.67 -16.03
C SER A 661 -16.10 -3.16 -15.69
N SER A 662 -15.07 -3.92 -15.99
CA SER A 662 -15.06 -5.35 -15.74
C SER A 662 -13.65 -5.83 -15.44
N ASN A 663 -13.53 -6.78 -14.51
CA ASN A 663 -12.29 -7.48 -14.23
C ASN A 663 -12.49 -8.99 -14.29
N VAL A 664 -11.48 -9.71 -14.78
CA VAL A 664 -11.40 -11.17 -14.78
C VAL A 664 -10.13 -11.56 -14.06
N TYR A 665 -10.29 -12.26 -12.96
CA TYR A 665 -9.22 -12.87 -12.20
C TYR A 665 -9.05 -14.34 -12.56
N TYR A 666 -7.81 -14.80 -12.66
CA TYR A 666 -7.44 -16.21 -12.71
C TYR A 666 -6.32 -16.51 -11.72
N GLY A 667 -6.53 -17.50 -10.85
CA GLY A 667 -5.54 -18.10 -9.97
C GLY A 667 -5.33 -19.57 -10.28
N SER A 668 -4.09 -20.04 -10.32
CA SER A 668 -3.78 -21.45 -10.60
C SER A 668 -4.04 -22.40 -9.44
N GLY A 669 -4.46 -21.89 -8.30
CA GLY A 669 -4.66 -22.59 -7.03
C GLY A 669 -3.46 -22.47 -6.11
N PHE A 670 -3.75 -22.40 -4.82
CA PHE A 670 -2.75 -22.34 -3.75
C PHE A 670 -2.18 -23.71 -3.40
N THR A 671 -1.11 -23.74 -2.63
CA THR A 671 -0.54 -24.97 -2.08
C THR A 671 -1.59 -25.75 -1.32
N ASN A 672 -1.62 -27.05 -1.48
CA ASN A 672 -2.55 -27.93 -0.79
C ASN A 672 -1.91 -28.38 0.54
N GLY A 673 -2.36 -27.79 1.63
CA GLY A 673 -1.83 -28.03 2.97
C GLY A 673 -2.27 -29.39 3.55
N ASP A 674 -3.40 -29.95 3.10
CA ASP A 674 -3.91 -31.26 3.53
C ASP A 674 -4.38 -32.10 2.32
N PRO A 675 -3.43 -32.77 1.60
CA PRO A 675 -3.77 -33.62 0.48
C PRO A 675 -4.67 -34.78 0.89
N ASN A 676 -5.84 -34.86 0.28
CA ASN A 676 -6.87 -35.88 0.56
C ASN A 676 -7.49 -36.42 -0.74
N PRO A 677 -8.35 -37.46 -0.71
CA PRO A 677 -8.95 -38.02 -1.92
C PRO A 677 -9.73 -37.02 -2.79
N GLN A 678 -10.25 -35.94 -2.23
CA GLN A 678 -10.93 -34.88 -2.97
C GLN A 678 -9.92 -33.92 -3.63
N TYR A 679 -8.82 -33.66 -2.95
CA TYR A 679 -7.73 -32.78 -3.40
C TYR A 679 -6.39 -33.51 -3.30
N PRO A 680 -6.08 -34.45 -4.23
CA PRO A 680 -4.88 -35.29 -4.11
C PRO A 680 -3.59 -34.63 -4.62
N GLY A 681 -3.68 -33.44 -5.22
CA GLY A 681 -2.53 -32.73 -5.82
C GLY A 681 -1.72 -31.95 -4.79
N ALA A 682 -0.55 -31.47 -5.19
CA ALA A 682 0.27 -30.55 -4.41
C ALA A 682 -0.29 -29.13 -4.35
N TYR A 683 -1.21 -28.81 -5.24
CA TYR A 683 -1.93 -27.53 -5.32
C TYR A 683 -3.44 -27.78 -5.40
N LEU A 684 -4.20 -26.88 -4.82
CA LEU A 684 -5.65 -26.81 -4.93
C LEU A 684 -6.06 -26.45 -6.37
N PRO A 685 -7.31 -26.70 -6.77
CA PRO A 685 -7.76 -26.40 -8.12
C PRO A 685 -7.72 -24.91 -8.46
N GLY A 686 -7.28 -24.58 -9.65
CA GLY A 686 -7.33 -23.22 -10.17
C GLY A 686 -8.76 -22.70 -10.33
N HIS A 687 -8.90 -21.39 -10.25
CA HIS A 687 -10.20 -20.74 -10.31
C HIS A 687 -10.17 -19.43 -11.12
N THR A 688 -11.36 -19.03 -11.54
CA THR A 688 -11.57 -17.77 -12.27
C THR A 688 -12.77 -17.05 -11.66
N SER A 689 -12.63 -15.77 -11.36
CA SER A 689 -13.70 -14.86 -10.98
C SER A 689 -13.94 -13.85 -12.10
N TRP A 690 -15.19 -13.39 -12.21
CA TRP A 690 -15.57 -12.33 -13.14
C TRP A 690 -16.42 -11.30 -12.42
N ASP A 691 -15.99 -10.04 -12.50
CA ASP A 691 -16.62 -8.91 -11.85
C ASP A 691 -17.03 -7.87 -12.89
N LEU A 692 -18.14 -7.17 -12.63
CA LEU A 692 -18.72 -6.19 -13.56
C LEU A 692 -19.36 -5.04 -12.80
N THR A 693 -19.12 -3.83 -13.28
CA THR A 693 -19.78 -2.61 -12.83
C THR A 693 -20.41 -1.88 -14.01
N LEU A 694 -21.65 -1.42 -13.82
CA LEU A 694 -22.36 -0.55 -14.74
C LEU A 694 -22.75 0.71 -13.98
N SER A 695 -22.37 1.88 -14.49
CA SER A 695 -22.66 3.14 -13.83
C SER A 695 -23.30 4.13 -14.80
N LYS A 696 -24.16 5.01 -14.27
CA LYS A 696 -24.76 6.10 -15.03
C LYS A 696 -24.96 7.34 -14.18
N THR A 697 -24.47 8.47 -14.72
CA THR A 697 -24.64 9.79 -14.10
C THR A 697 -25.78 10.57 -14.77
N PHE A 698 -26.67 11.14 -13.94
CA PHE A 698 -27.79 11.97 -14.32
C PHE A 698 -27.59 13.39 -13.80
N LEU A 699 -27.93 14.39 -14.60
CA LEU A 699 -27.91 15.81 -14.24
C LEU A 699 -26.56 16.26 -13.60
N GLU A 700 -25.46 15.52 -13.87
CA GLU A 700 -24.12 15.73 -13.28
C GLU A 700 -24.03 15.63 -11.74
N LYS A 701 -25.12 15.28 -11.09
CA LYS A 701 -25.27 15.24 -9.62
C LYS A 701 -25.60 13.87 -9.06
N TYR A 702 -26.28 13.04 -9.83
CA TYR A 702 -26.76 11.75 -9.35
C TYR A 702 -26.11 10.64 -10.15
N THR A 703 -25.44 9.72 -9.47
CA THR A 703 -24.88 8.53 -10.10
C THR A 703 -25.50 7.28 -9.50
N ILE A 704 -25.94 6.37 -10.34
CA ILE A 704 -26.37 5.02 -9.96
C ILE A 704 -25.35 4.05 -10.51
N THR A 705 -24.85 3.19 -9.66
CA THR A 705 -23.90 2.13 -9.99
C THR A 705 -24.47 0.77 -9.60
N LEU A 706 -24.38 -0.19 -10.50
CA LEU A 706 -24.72 -1.60 -10.25
C LEU A 706 -23.44 -2.42 -10.38
N THR A 707 -23.11 -3.17 -9.35
CA THR A 707 -21.92 -4.01 -9.31
C THR A 707 -22.28 -5.44 -9.00
N GLY A 708 -21.64 -6.36 -9.70
CA GLY A 708 -21.66 -7.79 -9.40
C GLY A 708 -20.24 -8.31 -9.31
N LEU A 709 -19.92 -8.90 -8.16
CA LEU A 709 -18.65 -9.59 -7.92
C LEU A 709 -18.87 -11.10 -7.97
N ASN A 710 -17.86 -11.84 -8.41
CA ASN A 710 -17.95 -13.27 -8.65
C ASN A 710 -19.25 -13.67 -9.37
N LEU A 711 -19.53 -13.05 -10.52
CA LEU A 711 -20.75 -13.27 -11.29
C LEU A 711 -20.98 -14.74 -11.65
N THR A 712 -19.92 -15.52 -11.75
CA THR A 712 -19.97 -16.97 -11.99
C THR A 712 -20.52 -17.74 -10.79
N ASN A 713 -20.56 -17.13 -9.61
CA ASN A 713 -20.95 -17.72 -8.32
C ASN A 713 -20.20 -19.03 -8.01
N ARG A 714 -18.93 -19.08 -8.39
CA ARG A 714 -18.12 -20.27 -8.16
C ARG A 714 -17.43 -20.16 -6.80
N ARG A 715 -17.80 -21.07 -5.89
CA ARG A 715 -17.11 -21.24 -4.60
C ARG A 715 -15.91 -22.15 -4.80
N VAL A 716 -14.75 -21.73 -4.35
CA VAL A 716 -13.47 -22.43 -4.51
C VAL A 716 -12.72 -22.40 -3.20
N LEU A 717 -12.15 -23.53 -2.83
CA LEU A 717 -11.26 -23.64 -1.69
C LEU A 717 -9.94 -22.93 -2.03
N LEU A 718 -9.59 -21.90 -1.24
CA LEU A 718 -8.37 -21.13 -1.38
C LEU A 718 -7.26 -21.70 -0.50
N ASP A 719 -7.62 -22.11 0.74
CA ASP A 719 -6.69 -22.69 1.68
C ASP A 719 -7.33 -23.84 2.47
N ASN A 720 -6.53 -24.85 2.74
CA ASN A 720 -6.86 -25.99 3.59
C ASN A 720 -5.72 -26.41 4.49
N SER A 721 -4.81 -25.47 4.81
CA SER A 721 -3.71 -25.75 5.72
C SER A 721 -4.23 -25.86 7.16
N LEU A 722 -3.65 -26.78 7.90
CA LEU A 722 -3.98 -26.97 9.32
C LEU A 722 -3.41 -25.84 10.21
N THR A 723 -2.54 -25.00 9.65
CA THR A 723 -1.86 -23.94 10.38
C THR A 723 -2.68 -22.66 10.51
N PHE A 724 -3.79 -22.53 9.75
CA PHE A 724 -4.61 -21.30 9.66
C PHE A 724 -6.04 -21.46 10.13
N GLY A 725 -6.31 -22.33 11.12
CA GLY A 725 -7.63 -22.46 11.75
C GLY A 725 -8.70 -23.04 10.85
N GLY A 726 -8.34 -23.76 9.78
CA GLY A 726 -9.30 -24.46 8.96
C GLY A 726 -9.25 -24.08 7.47
N PHE A 727 -10.39 -24.30 6.80
CA PHE A 727 -10.52 -24.05 5.38
C PHE A 727 -10.97 -22.61 5.11
N HIS A 728 -10.53 -22.06 3.96
CA HIS A 728 -10.92 -20.74 3.49
C HIS A 728 -11.47 -20.83 2.07
N TYR A 729 -12.72 -20.45 1.89
CA TYR A 729 -13.36 -20.36 0.59
C TYR A 729 -13.44 -18.91 0.14
N ASN A 730 -13.30 -18.67 -1.17
CA ASN A 730 -13.54 -17.35 -1.74
C ASN A 730 -15.00 -16.92 -1.54
N ASP A 731 -15.26 -15.62 -1.66
CA ASP A 731 -16.60 -15.06 -1.52
C ASP A 731 -17.59 -15.59 -2.57
N PRO A 732 -18.87 -15.80 -2.20
CA PRO A 732 -19.94 -16.07 -3.15
C PRO A 732 -20.23 -14.86 -4.03
N ARG A 733 -21.16 -15.00 -4.98
CA ARG A 733 -21.58 -13.85 -5.80
C ARG A 733 -22.22 -12.77 -4.96
N GLU A 734 -21.65 -11.57 -5.06
CA GLU A 734 -22.22 -10.36 -4.49
C GLU A 734 -22.87 -9.49 -5.57
N LEU A 735 -24.02 -8.93 -5.27
CA LEU A 735 -24.73 -8.00 -6.14
C LEU A 735 -25.15 -6.80 -5.29
N PHE A 736 -24.78 -5.61 -5.69
CA PHE A 736 -25.18 -4.39 -4.98
C PHE A 736 -25.41 -3.22 -5.91
N ALA A 737 -26.20 -2.28 -5.44
CA ALA A 737 -26.48 -1.02 -6.08
C ALA A 737 -25.96 0.12 -5.18
N GLU A 738 -25.33 1.11 -5.79
CA GLU A 738 -24.87 2.31 -5.12
C GLU A 738 -25.53 3.53 -5.73
N PHE A 739 -25.92 4.48 -4.90
CA PHE A 739 -26.43 5.79 -5.27
C PHE A 739 -25.51 6.87 -4.72
N ARG A 740 -25.05 7.79 -5.58
CA ARG A 740 -24.26 8.98 -5.24
C ARG A 740 -25.03 10.24 -5.55
N TRP A 741 -25.01 11.17 -4.61
CA TRP A 741 -25.59 12.50 -4.78
C TRP A 741 -24.58 13.57 -4.38
N ARG A 742 -24.22 14.41 -5.38
CA ARG A 742 -23.36 15.60 -5.18
C ARG A 742 -24.20 16.85 -5.09
N PHE A 743 -23.87 17.70 -4.14
CA PHE A 743 -24.52 18.97 -3.92
C PHE A 743 -23.56 20.01 -3.34
N HIS A 744 -23.80 21.29 -3.66
CA HIS A 744 -23.09 22.42 -3.05
C HIS A 744 -23.78 22.85 -1.74
N TYR A 745 -23.03 23.40 -0.80
CA TYR A 745 -23.54 23.94 0.47
C TYR A 745 -23.00 25.34 0.77
#